data_f7c94d195eb456108c65ab5c1c8670e0
#
_entry.id   f7c94d195eb456108c65ab5c1c8670e0
#
_cell.length_a   1.000
_cell.length_b   1.000
_cell.length_c   1.000
_cell.angle_alpha   90.00
_cell.angle_beta   90.00
_cell.angle_gamma   90.00
#
_symmetry.space_group_name_H-M   'P 1'
#
loop_
_entity.id
_entity.type
_entity.pdbx_description
1 polymer ?
#
loop_
_entity_poly.entity_id
_entity_poly.type
_entity_poly.pdbx_seq_one_letter_code
_entity_poly.pdbx_strand_id
1 'polypeptide(L)'
;MKICSIKHVWGPNVWTTTDVLDAVVRVEHPDAPVALATVVERIDAALPARQAMFGPFQLADAPETSAGVICWPRLLAEVALVLQSQARPPETRYQRVVAMPEAQLFRVVIEARDPLLAEDCLRHAATIVDAAQTGMPLDLQALGEHLVERADEVCLGPSTMLIVRAAEARDIPWRRMSELSLVQLGQGARHRRIWTAETDRTPAISEAISRNKDLTKRLLEAAGVPVPRGRSVTTVNEAWETAQAVGLPVVMKPLDGNHGRGVFLNLSTREAIELAFPIALAEGRAGSPVIVEQFVPGTEYRLLVIGARLAACAQGEHLFVTGDGKQTVAELIDSQINGDARRGRSETMPNKTVDIDATVLSELAQEGVSPQTVLTDRRRILVKRIGSHGPDVTAKVHPEIAAAAVRAARAVGLDIAGIDMVAEDISLPIAAQGAKVCEVNAGPQLLIHAHPPNGPGRPVGEAIVAELFQAGETGRIPVAAVMGRHGAATAILLERMLRAAGGVPGLTCAEGKWVAGWRCSTEPHDASTAARDLLMSPEIDAAVFELNWRSLARQGLPADRWNVLALLAPAPDDRSSAPPTTADDGLPSIADAMIRAVAASGTIVVPDSERDLVELAARSGRAVIAVTATPSTASTPSAADRRVAVYDGHVVYEHDGVRATVLSLGAAAATVAADGPVDLLALLAAVATGIGLGLPLDAIRAGLATDPRPAGLPAA
;
A
#
# COMPACT_ATOMS: atom_id res chain seq x y z
N MET A 1 -23.00 -15.70 17.93
CA MET A 1 -22.07 -14.73 18.62
C MET A 1 -22.41 -13.32 18.21
N LYS A 2 -22.28 -12.33 19.13
CA LYS A 2 -22.60 -10.92 18.82
C LYS A 2 -21.33 -10.06 18.85
N ILE A 3 -21.04 -9.42 17.73
CA ILE A 3 -19.99 -8.41 17.66
C ILE A 3 -20.55 -7.11 18.23
N CYS A 4 -20.00 -6.63 19.35
CA CYS A 4 -20.46 -5.44 20.06
C CYS A 4 -19.81 -4.16 19.53
N SER A 5 -18.53 -4.22 19.18
CA SER A 5 -17.79 -3.12 18.58
C SER A 5 -16.61 -3.65 17.76
N ILE A 6 -16.21 -2.90 16.74
CA ILE A 6 -15.01 -3.14 15.95
C ILE A 6 -14.24 -1.85 15.88
N LYS A 7 -12.94 -1.94 15.96
CA LYS A 7 -12.02 -0.82 15.91
C LYS A 7 -10.78 -1.20 15.10
N HIS A 8 -10.41 -0.37 14.16
CA HIS A 8 -9.14 -0.50 13.47
C HIS A 8 -8.00 0.13 14.28
N VAL A 9 -6.90 -0.59 14.42
CA VAL A 9 -5.68 -0.13 15.09
C VAL A 9 -4.51 -0.30 14.15
N TRP A 10 -3.93 0.83 13.77
CA TRP A 10 -2.80 0.86 12.83
C TRP A 10 -1.57 0.15 13.38
N GLY A 11 -0.81 -0.47 12.50
CA GLY A 11 0.48 -1.06 12.83
C GLY A 11 1.66 -0.08 12.64
N PRO A 12 2.73 -0.25 13.42
CA PRO A 12 2.83 -1.11 14.60
C PRO A 12 1.89 -0.69 15.72
N ASN A 13 1.52 -1.64 16.57
CA ASN A 13 0.67 -1.40 17.72
C ASN A 13 1.09 -2.31 18.90
N VAL A 14 0.32 -2.31 19.97
CA VAL A 14 0.62 -3.16 21.14
C VAL A 14 0.60 -4.65 20.82
N TRP A 15 -0.17 -5.06 19.81
CA TRP A 15 -0.39 -6.46 19.47
C TRP A 15 0.65 -7.01 18.50
N THR A 16 0.90 -6.27 17.42
CA THR A 16 1.75 -6.71 16.31
C THR A 16 2.35 -5.51 15.55
N THR A 17 3.21 -5.80 14.59
CA THR A 17 3.79 -4.79 13.68
C THR A 17 2.87 -4.43 12.51
N THR A 18 1.79 -5.19 12.31
CA THR A 18 0.80 -4.98 11.24
C THR A 18 -0.47 -4.34 11.79
N ASP A 19 -1.32 -3.85 10.91
CA ASP A 19 -2.66 -3.36 11.25
C ASP A 19 -3.51 -4.50 11.81
N VAL A 20 -4.41 -4.18 12.74
CA VAL A 20 -5.35 -5.14 13.32
C VAL A 20 -6.76 -4.57 13.44
N LEU A 21 -7.75 -5.45 13.41
CA LEU A 21 -9.07 -5.19 13.99
C LEU A 21 -9.08 -5.64 15.44
N ASP A 22 -9.49 -4.74 16.34
CA ASP A 22 -9.74 -4.98 17.76
C ASP A 22 -11.26 -4.97 17.97
N ALA A 23 -11.85 -6.14 18.07
CA ALA A 23 -13.28 -6.33 18.21
C ALA A 23 -13.65 -6.80 19.61
N VAL A 24 -14.78 -6.30 20.13
CA VAL A 24 -15.41 -6.82 21.33
C VAL A 24 -16.55 -7.74 20.94
N VAL A 25 -16.48 -8.99 21.36
CA VAL A 25 -17.42 -10.04 21.00
C VAL A 25 -18.06 -10.62 22.25
N ARG A 26 -19.39 -10.77 22.23
CA ARG A 26 -20.18 -11.45 23.28
C ARG A 26 -20.56 -12.85 22.82
N VAL A 27 -20.31 -13.85 23.65
CA VAL A 27 -20.78 -15.21 23.48
C VAL A 27 -22.16 -15.34 24.14
N GLU A 28 -23.23 -15.33 23.34
CA GLU A 28 -24.61 -15.27 23.85
C GLU A 28 -25.12 -16.62 24.37
N HIS A 29 -24.61 -17.73 23.83
CA HIS A 29 -25.02 -19.09 24.17
C HIS A 29 -23.79 -19.99 24.41
N PRO A 30 -23.10 -19.82 25.57
CA PRO A 30 -21.92 -20.64 25.88
C PRO A 30 -22.23 -22.13 26.01
N ASP A 31 -23.46 -22.45 26.43
CA ASP A 31 -23.97 -23.82 26.59
C ASP A 31 -24.74 -24.28 25.34
N ALA A 32 -24.25 -23.97 24.15
CA ALA A 32 -24.90 -24.35 22.89
C ALA A 32 -25.21 -25.86 22.85
N PRO A 33 -26.38 -26.28 22.33
CA PRO A 33 -26.80 -27.69 22.30
C PRO A 33 -25.90 -28.59 21.46
N VAL A 34 -25.05 -27.99 20.60
CA VAL A 34 -24.10 -28.69 19.74
C VAL A 34 -22.69 -28.49 20.32
N ALA A 35 -21.99 -29.57 20.59
CA ALA A 35 -20.63 -29.54 21.08
C ALA A 35 -19.71 -28.76 20.13
N LEU A 36 -18.79 -27.96 20.67
CA LEU A 36 -17.83 -27.17 19.87
C LEU A 36 -17.05 -28.05 18.88
N ALA A 37 -16.67 -29.27 19.26
CA ALA A 37 -15.98 -30.21 18.37
C ALA A 37 -16.78 -30.45 17.08
N THR A 38 -18.10 -30.68 17.19
CA THR A 38 -18.98 -30.92 16.03
C THR A 38 -19.09 -29.64 15.15
N VAL A 39 -19.08 -28.45 15.75
CA VAL A 39 -19.07 -27.19 14.99
C VAL A 39 -17.77 -27.02 14.24
N VAL A 40 -16.64 -27.33 14.87
CA VAL A 40 -15.32 -27.31 14.23
C VAL A 40 -15.26 -28.28 13.06
N GLU A 41 -15.74 -29.55 13.26
CA GLU A 41 -15.81 -30.53 12.18
C GLU A 41 -16.65 -30.05 10.98
N ARG A 42 -17.79 -29.43 11.23
CA ARG A 42 -18.64 -28.86 10.17
C ARG A 42 -17.95 -27.70 9.44
N ILE A 43 -17.26 -26.84 10.16
CA ILE A 43 -16.50 -25.72 9.57
C ILE A 43 -15.32 -26.27 8.77
N ASP A 44 -14.55 -27.23 9.28
CA ASP A 44 -13.42 -27.83 8.57
C ASP A 44 -13.85 -28.57 7.30
N ALA A 45 -14.99 -29.24 7.34
CA ALA A 45 -15.56 -29.86 6.14
C ALA A 45 -15.98 -28.83 5.09
N ALA A 46 -16.55 -27.71 5.51
CA ALA A 46 -17.03 -26.65 4.64
C ALA A 46 -15.91 -25.68 4.20
N LEU A 47 -14.90 -25.45 5.05
CA LEU A 47 -13.78 -24.53 4.85
C LEU A 47 -12.43 -25.24 5.18
N PRO A 48 -11.96 -26.16 4.33
CA PRO A 48 -10.75 -26.97 4.61
C PRO A 48 -9.48 -26.12 4.80
N ALA A 49 -9.48 -24.92 4.23
CA ALA A 49 -8.38 -23.96 4.37
C ALA A 49 -8.09 -23.57 5.84
N ARG A 50 -9.10 -23.62 6.75
CA ARG A 50 -8.87 -23.35 8.17
C ARG A 50 -7.90 -24.36 8.78
N GLN A 51 -8.14 -25.65 8.58
CA GLN A 51 -7.27 -26.70 9.10
C GLN A 51 -5.88 -26.67 8.44
N ALA A 52 -5.81 -26.35 7.15
CA ALA A 52 -4.54 -26.20 6.44
C ALA A 52 -3.71 -25.03 7.00
N MET A 53 -4.36 -23.95 7.42
CA MET A 53 -3.74 -22.72 7.86
C MET A 53 -3.35 -22.73 9.35
N PHE A 54 -4.21 -23.27 10.22
CA PHE A 54 -4.06 -23.24 11.67
C PHE A 54 -3.84 -24.63 12.31
N GLY A 55 -3.96 -25.71 11.53
CA GLY A 55 -3.89 -27.08 12.04
C GLY A 55 -5.17 -27.53 12.76
N PRO A 56 -5.13 -28.68 13.44
CA PRO A 56 -6.23 -29.18 14.26
C PRO A 56 -6.62 -28.15 15.33
N PHE A 57 -7.92 -27.89 15.50
CA PHE A 57 -8.39 -26.98 16.54
C PHE A 57 -8.13 -27.55 17.93
N GLN A 58 -7.30 -26.88 18.71
CA GLN A 58 -6.95 -27.33 20.08
C GLN A 58 -8.00 -26.85 21.07
N LEU A 59 -8.72 -27.82 21.64
CA LEU A 59 -9.73 -27.57 22.67
C LEU A 59 -9.14 -27.40 24.09
N ALA A 60 -7.85 -27.71 24.26
CA ALA A 60 -7.19 -27.74 25.56
C ALA A 60 -6.17 -26.62 25.71
N ASP A 61 -6.12 -26.07 26.89
CA ASP A 61 -5.12 -25.35 27.67
C ASP A 61 -5.67 -24.08 28.36
N ALA A 62 -6.94 -24.10 28.75
CA ALA A 62 -7.48 -23.04 29.58
C ALA A 62 -8.07 -23.62 30.87
N PRO A 63 -7.97 -22.93 32.04
CA PRO A 63 -8.50 -23.41 33.32
C PRO A 63 -10.01 -23.66 33.24
N GLU A 64 -10.48 -24.68 33.99
CA GLU A 64 -11.76 -25.37 33.86
C GLU A 64 -13.06 -24.57 33.84
N THR A 65 -13.07 -23.27 34.11
CA THR A 65 -14.30 -22.44 34.20
C THR A 65 -14.47 -21.40 33.10
N SER A 66 -13.39 -20.98 32.42
CA SER A 66 -13.44 -20.02 31.29
C SER A 66 -13.01 -20.63 29.97
N ALA A 67 -12.46 -21.82 29.99
CA ALA A 67 -11.78 -22.51 28.91
C ALA A 67 -12.67 -22.83 27.71
N GLY A 68 -13.86 -23.36 27.97
CA GLY A 68 -14.77 -23.73 26.88
C GLY A 68 -15.32 -22.52 26.12
N VAL A 69 -15.52 -21.40 26.81
CA VAL A 69 -16.13 -20.20 26.23
C VAL A 69 -15.15 -19.40 25.36
N ILE A 70 -13.87 -19.37 25.71
CA ILE A 70 -12.83 -18.67 24.90
C ILE A 70 -12.57 -19.32 23.55
N CYS A 71 -12.88 -20.60 23.41
CA CYS A 71 -12.71 -21.31 22.14
C CYS A 71 -13.64 -20.79 21.03
N TRP A 72 -14.82 -20.27 21.36
CA TRP A 72 -15.75 -19.70 20.39
C TRP A 72 -15.20 -18.43 19.68
N PRO A 73 -14.74 -17.41 20.42
CA PRO A 73 -14.10 -16.25 19.81
C PRO A 73 -12.81 -16.58 19.05
N ARG A 74 -12.07 -17.62 19.47
CA ARG A 74 -10.88 -18.08 18.75
C ARG A 74 -11.26 -18.71 17.41
N LEU A 75 -12.29 -19.54 17.35
CA LEU A 75 -12.80 -20.13 16.11
C LEU A 75 -13.28 -19.04 15.15
N LEU A 76 -14.00 -18.01 15.68
CA LEU A 76 -14.40 -16.84 14.92
C LEU A 76 -13.18 -16.14 14.27
N ALA A 77 -12.12 -15.90 15.03
CA ALA A 77 -10.90 -15.27 14.54
C ALA A 77 -10.23 -16.08 13.43
N GLU A 78 -10.09 -17.40 13.61
CA GLU A 78 -9.50 -18.30 12.61
C GLU A 78 -10.30 -18.29 11.30
N VAL A 79 -11.63 -18.37 11.37
CA VAL A 79 -12.50 -18.33 10.18
C VAL A 79 -12.36 -16.98 9.48
N ALA A 80 -12.37 -15.85 10.21
CA ALA A 80 -12.22 -14.53 9.63
C ALA A 80 -10.88 -14.37 8.88
N LEU A 81 -9.78 -14.88 9.44
CA LEU A 81 -8.46 -14.82 8.81
C LEU A 81 -8.37 -15.72 7.55
N VAL A 82 -9.03 -16.88 7.55
CA VAL A 82 -9.12 -17.74 6.36
C VAL A 82 -9.87 -17.02 5.25
N LEU A 83 -11.02 -16.40 5.55
CA LEU A 83 -11.80 -15.64 4.57
C LEU A 83 -11.00 -14.49 3.97
N GLN A 84 -10.27 -13.72 4.78
CA GLN A 84 -9.38 -12.65 4.29
C GLN A 84 -8.31 -13.21 3.34
N SER A 85 -7.66 -14.32 3.73
CA SER A 85 -6.57 -14.91 2.96
C SER A 85 -7.05 -15.49 1.62
N GLN A 86 -8.27 -16.02 1.57
CA GLN A 86 -8.89 -16.52 0.34
C GLN A 86 -9.35 -15.38 -0.58
N ALA A 87 -9.93 -14.33 -0.01
CA ALA A 87 -10.38 -13.17 -0.78
C ALA A 87 -9.20 -12.37 -1.36
N ARG A 88 -8.10 -12.22 -0.60
CA ARG A 88 -6.94 -11.43 -1.00
C ARG A 88 -5.62 -11.95 -0.39
N PRO A 89 -4.79 -12.70 -1.14
CA PRO A 89 -3.44 -13.09 -0.70
C PRO A 89 -2.53 -11.87 -0.43
N PRO A 90 -1.51 -12.00 0.41
CA PRO A 90 -1.05 -13.18 1.11
C PRO A 90 -1.83 -13.50 2.38
N GLU A 91 -1.57 -14.69 2.96
CA GLU A 91 -2.20 -15.14 4.20
C GLU A 91 -1.99 -14.18 5.36
N THR A 92 -3.06 -13.97 6.15
CA THR A 92 -3.07 -13.25 7.42
C THR A 92 -3.22 -14.27 8.55
N ARG A 93 -2.34 -14.24 9.54
CA ARG A 93 -2.29 -15.31 10.57
C ARG A 93 -2.36 -14.80 12.00
N TYR A 94 -2.07 -13.53 12.26
CA TYR A 94 -2.04 -13.04 13.62
C TYR A 94 -3.45 -12.96 14.22
N GLN A 95 -3.62 -13.58 15.37
CA GLN A 95 -4.80 -13.44 16.21
C GLN A 95 -4.45 -13.45 17.69
N ARG A 96 -5.26 -12.76 18.48
CA ARG A 96 -5.23 -12.80 19.94
C ARG A 96 -6.65 -12.73 20.48
N VAL A 97 -6.97 -13.59 21.43
CA VAL A 97 -8.26 -13.54 22.14
C VAL A 97 -7.98 -13.37 23.62
N VAL A 98 -8.62 -12.38 24.24
CA VAL A 98 -8.46 -12.05 25.66
C VAL A 98 -9.84 -11.96 26.31
N ALA A 99 -10.04 -12.66 27.43
CA ALA A 99 -11.24 -12.51 28.24
C ALA A 99 -11.31 -11.11 28.86
N MET A 100 -12.49 -10.52 28.90
CA MET A 100 -12.72 -9.23 29.55
C MET A 100 -13.28 -9.44 30.96
N PRO A 101 -13.16 -8.46 31.86
CA PRO A 101 -13.71 -8.57 33.25
C PRO A 101 -15.22 -8.83 33.27
N GLU A 102 -15.96 -8.36 32.26
CA GLU A 102 -17.38 -8.61 32.10
C GLU A 102 -17.60 -10.02 31.55
N ALA A 103 -18.48 -10.78 32.18
CA ALA A 103 -18.73 -12.17 31.81
C ALA A 103 -19.19 -12.31 30.35
N GLN A 104 -18.68 -13.33 29.66
CA GLN A 104 -18.98 -13.66 28.27
C GLN A 104 -18.55 -12.60 27.24
N LEU A 105 -17.80 -11.56 27.62
CA LEU A 105 -17.17 -10.62 26.72
C LEU A 105 -15.71 -10.98 26.47
N PHE A 106 -15.33 -10.91 25.22
CA PHE A 106 -13.98 -11.21 24.77
C PHE A 106 -13.50 -10.11 23.82
N ARG A 107 -12.24 -9.76 23.96
CA ARG A 107 -11.52 -8.97 22.95
C ARG A 107 -10.91 -9.94 21.94
N VAL A 108 -11.26 -9.76 20.67
CA VAL A 108 -10.77 -10.54 19.53
C VAL A 108 -9.95 -9.61 18.67
N VAL A 109 -8.66 -9.88 18.57
CA VAL A 109 -7.72 -9.09 17.76
C VAL A 109 -7.26 -9.96 16.61
N ILE A 110 -7.48 -9.51 15.38
CA ILE A 110 -7.05 -10.20 14.15
C ILE A 110 -6.25 -9.26 13.26
N GLU A 111 -5.27 -9.80 12.56
CA GLU A 111 -4.55 -9.05 11.52
C GLU A 111 -5.51 -8.54 10.44
N ALA A 112 -5.30 -7.31 10.00
CA ALA A 112 -6.19 -6.63 9.05
C ALA A 112 -5.35 -5.81 8.05
N ARG A 113 -4.92 -6.41 6.95
CA ARG A 113 -4.17 -5.70 5.91
C ARG A 113 -5.01 -4.66 5.17
N ASP A 114 -6.29 -4.94 5.01
CA ASP A 114 -7.30 -3.98 4.61
C ASP A 114 -8.43 -4.02 5.66
N PRO A 115 -8.64 -2.94 6.39
CA PRO A 115 -9.60 -2.93 7.50
C PRO A 115 -11.04 -3.19 7.08
N LEU A 116 -11.45 -2.71 5.89
CA LEU A 116 -12.82 -2.87 5.40
C LEU A 116 -13.10 -4.33 5.03
N LEU A 117 -12.17 -4.96 4.30
CA LEU A 117 -12.29 -6.38 3.98
C LEU A 117 -12.23 -7.25 5.25
N ALA A 118 -11.33 -6.92 6.18
CA ALA A 118 -11.20 -7.66 7.44
C ALA A 118 -12.47 -7.57 8.29
N GLU A 119 -13.12 -6.41 8.33
CA GLU A 119 -14.40 -6.23 9.03
C GLU A 119 -15.51 -7.07 8.39
N ASP A 120 -15.64 -7.05 7.07
CA ASP A 120 -16.61 -7.86 6.35
C ASP A 120 -16.35 -9.36 6.59
N CYS A 121 -15.09 -9.82 6.53
CA CYS A 121 -14.72 -11.20 6.84
C CYS A 121 -15.04 -11.59 8.28
N LEU A 122 -14.83 -10.70 9.27
CA LEU A 122 -15.17 -10.98 10.66
C LEU A 122 -16.69 -11.12 10.88
N ARG A 123 -17.49 -10.30 10.21
CA ARG A 123 -18.95 -10.38 10.26
C ARG A 123 -19.48 -11.67 9.61
N HIS A 124 -18.94 -12.03 8.46
CA HIS A 124 -19.27 -13.29 7.79
C HIS A 124 -18.82 -14.52 8.57
N ALA A 125 -17.66 -14.44 9.24
CA ALA A 125 -17.20 -15.50 10.11
C ALA A 125 -18.18 -15.76 11.27
N ALA A 126 -18.77 -14.70 11.85
CA ALA A 126 -19.81 -14.88 12.88
C ALA A 126 -21.03 -15.60 12.32
N THR A 127 -21.48 -15.25 11.10
CA THR A 127 -22.60 -15.95 10.41
C THR A 127 -22.27 -17.42 10.14
N ILE A 128 -21.04 -17.73 9.71
CA ILE A 128 -20.60 -19.12 9.45
C ILE A 128 -20.61 -19.94 10.75
N VAL A 129 -20.08 -19.39 11.83
CA VAL A 129 -20.04 -20.10 13.12
C VAL A 129 -21.45 -20.32 13.66
N ASP A 130 -22.35 -19.32 13.57
CA ASP A 130 -23.74 -19.45 14.01
C ASP A 130 -24.53 -20.48 13.15
N ALA A 131 -24.30 -20.50 11.83
CA ALA A 131 -24.90 -21.50 10.95
C ALA A 131 -24.38 -22.92 11.23
N ALA A 132 -23.08 -23.06 11.50
CA ALA A 132 -22.51 -24.35 11.88
C ALA A 132 -23.04 -24.86 13.23
N GLN A 133 -23.38 -23.96 14.17
CA GLN A 133 -24.05 -24.30 15.42
C GLN A 133 -25.48 -24.81 15.22
N THR A 134 -26.24 -24.13 14.35
CA THR A 134 -27.66 -24.41 14.11
C THR A 134 -27.89 -25.48 13.04
N GLY A 135 -26.88 -25.87 12.29
CA GLY A 135 -26.97 -26.80 11.16
C GLY A 135 -27.62 -26.19 9.92
N MET A 136 -27.67 -24.86 9.82
CA MET A 136 -28.20 -24.16 8.66
C MET A 136 -27.23 -24.28 7.47
N PRO A 137 -27.73 -24.52 6.25
CA PRO A 137 -26.88 -24.56 5.07
C PRO A 137 -26.32 -23.16 4.75
N LEU A 138 -25.07 -23.10 4.30
CA LEU A 138 -24.39 -21.89 3.83
C LEU A 138 -23.88 -22.12 2.41
N ASP A 139 -24.13 -21.15 1.54
CA ASP A 139 -23.50 -21.11 0.22
C ASP A 139 -22.12 -20.41 0.36
N LEU A 140 -21.10 -21.21 0.67
CA LEU A 140 -19.74 -20.71 0.82
C LEU A 140 -19.11 -20.31 -0.52
N GLN A 141 -19.60 -20.85 -1.65
CA GLN A 141 -19.12 -20.43 -2.96
C GLN A 141 -19.58 -19.01 -3.26
N ALA A 142 -20.88 -18.73 -3.16
CA ALA A 142 -21.41 -17.39 -3.37
C ALA A 142 -20.79 -16.36 -2.39
N LEU A 143 -20.57 -16.78 -1.13
CA LEU A 143 -19.88 -15.93 -0.15
C LEU A 143 -18.42 -15.64 -0.58
N GLY A 144 -17.69 -16.64 -1.05
CA GLY A 144 -16.33 -16.49 -1.54
C GLY A 144 -16.25 -15.54 -2.73
N GLU A 145 -17.15 -15.70 -3.70
CA GLU A 145 -17.27 -14.80 -4.86
C GLU A 145 -17.55 -13.36 -4.42
N HIS A 146 -18.50 -13.15 -3.52
CA HIS A 146 -18.82 -11.84 -2.95
C HIS A 146 -17.61 -11.20 -2.23
N LEU A 147 -16.86 -11.97 -1.43
CA LEU A 147 -15.69 -11.44 -0.74
C LEU A 147 -14.54 -11.10 -1.70
N VAL A 148 -14.38 -11.82 -2.81
CA VAL A 148 -13.42 -11.47 -3.86
C VAL A 148 -13.83 -10.17 -4.57
N GLU A 149 -15.11 -10.01 -4.92
CA GLU A 149 -15.63 -8.75 -5.48
C GLU A 149 -15.42 -7.58 -4.49
N ARG A 150 -15.73 -7.80 -3.23
CA ARG A 150 -15.50 -6.82 -2.18
C ARG A 150 -14.03 -6.46 -2.02
N ALA A 151 -13.12 -7.43 -2.10
CA ALA A 151 -11.68 -7.18 -2.07
C ALA A 151 -11.21 -6.35 -3.26
N ASP A 152 -11.76 -6.56 -4.46
CA ASP A 152 -11.45 -5.74 -5.64
C ASP A 152 -11.93 -4.29 -5.49
N GLU A 153 -13.02 -4.04 -4.74
CA GLU A 153 -13.52 -2.70 -4.45
C GLU A 153 -12.68 -1.95 -3.41
N VAL A 154 -12.30 -2.62 -2.30
CA VAL A 154 -11.74 -1.95 -1.13
C VAL A 154 -10.23 -2.06 -0.99
N CYS A 155 -9.60 -3.12 -1.50
CA CYS A 155 -8.16 -3.30 -1.39
C CYS A 155 -7.39 -2.50 -2.45
N LEU A 156 -6.09 -2.31 -2.23
CA LEU A 156 -5.22 -1.76 -3.27
C LEU A 156 -5.20 -2.68 -4.48
N GLY A 157 -5.33 -2.10 -5.67
CA GLY A 157 -5.24 -2.83 -6.94
C GLY A 157 -3.88 -3.53 -7.12
N PRO A 158 -3.82 -4.59 -7.95
CA PRO A 158 -2.63 -5.45 -8.06
C PRO A 158 -1.39 -4.70 -8.54
N SER A 159 -1.52 -3.75 -9.46
CA SER A 159 -0.39 -2.92 -9.93
C SER A 159 0.21 -2.08 -8.79
N THR A 160 -0.65 -1.44 -7.98
CA THR A 160 -0.22 -0.67 -6.80
C THR A 160 0.47 -1.57 -5.78
N MET A 161 -0.08 -2.77 -5.51
CA MET A 161 0.49 -3.72 -4.56
C MET A 161 1.87 -4.24 -4.98
N LEU A 162 2.13 -4.40 -6.28
CA LEU A 162 3.47 -4.77 -6.76
C LEU A 162 4.52 -3.70 -6.40
N ILE A 163 4.16 -2.42 -6.55
CA ILE A 163 5.05 -1.30 -6.19
C ILE A 163 5.22 -1.21 -4.67
N VAL A 164 4.13 -1.34 -3.90
CA VAL A 164 4.14 -1.31 -2.43
C VAL A 164 5.03 -2.42 -1.87
N ARG A 165 4.90 -3.68 -2.35
CA ARG A 165 5.74 -4.80 -1.92
C ARG A 165 7.22 -4.58 -2.23
N ALA A 166 7.52 -4.00 -3.39
CA ALA A 166 8.89 -3.64 -3.74
C ALA A 166 9.46 -2.54 -2.83
N ALA A 167 8.62 -1.59 -2.41
CA ALA A 167 8.99 -0.57 -1.44
C ALA A 167 9.24 -1.17 -0.04
N GLU A 168 8.35 -2.06 0.43
CA GLU A 168 8.52 -2.81 1.68
C GLU A 168 9.82 -3.61 1.70
N ALA A 169 10.14 -4.31 0.61
CA ALA A 169 11.39 -5.09 0.48
C ALA A 169 12.66 -4.21 0.56
N ARG A 170 12.55 -2.91 0.30
CA ARG A 170 13.61 -1.90 0.45
C ARG A 170 13.52 -1.11 1.75
N ASP A 171 12.70 -1.54 2.71
CA ASP A 171 12.48 -0.84 3.99
C ASP A 171 11.95 0.59 3.82
N ILE A 172 11.23 0.87 2.74
CA ILE A 172 10.57 2.15 2.48
C ILE A 172 9.18 2.09 3.13
N PRO A 173 8.86 2.98 4.09
CA PRO A 173 7.54 3.02 4.70
C PRO A 173 6.51 3.48 3.68
N TRP A 174 5.30 2.99 3.82
CA TRP A 174 4.21 3.38 2.95
C TRP A 174 2.91 3.63 3.70
N ARG A 175 2.01 4.37 3.07
CA ARG A 175 0.68 4.65 3.61
C ARG A 175 -0.32 4.83 2.48
N ARG A 176 -1.49 4.20 2.61
CA ARG A 176 -2.64 4.50 1.78
C ARG A 176 -3.24 5.84 2.20
N MET A 177 -3.51 6.73 1.24
CA MET A 177 -3.96 8.11 1.48
C MET A 177 -5.44 8.33 1.15
N SER A 178 -6.08 7.39 0.46
CA SER A 178 -7.50 7.47 0.06
C SER A 178 -8.12 6.08 0.05
N GLU A 179 -9.42 6.00 -0.07
CA GLU A 179 -10.15 4.74 -0.30
C GLU A 179 -9.81 4.09 -1.65
N LEU A 180 -9.22 4.87 -2.57
CA LEU A 180 -8.71 4.39 -3.86
C LEU A 180 -7.25 3.95 -3.75
N SER A 181 -6.51 3.97 -4.86
CA SER A 181 -5.14 3.47 -4.97
C SER A 181 -4.06 4.54 -4.80
N LEU A 182 -4.37 5.70 -4.17
CA LEU A 182 -3.36 6.70 -3.85
C LEU A 182 -2.54 6.25 -2.65
N VAL A 183 -1.23 6.09 -2.84
CA VAL A 183 -0.28 5.66 -1.81
C VAL A 183 0.89 6.62 -1.73
N GLN A 184 1.28 6.97 -0.51
CA GLN A 184 2.55 7.62 -0.22
C GLN A 184 3.60 6.56 0.12
N LEU A 185 4.75 6.63 -0.52
CA LEU A 185 5.98 5.89 -0.23
C LEU A 185 6.98 6.84 0.41
N GLY A 186 7.56 6.49 1.55
CA GLY A 186 8.45 7.38 2.30
C GLY A 186 7.71 8.38 3.18
N GLN A 187 8.44 9.34 3.76
CA GLN A 187 8.01 10.27 4.78
C GLN A 187 8.55 11.68 4.54
N GLY A 188 7.80 12.71 4.96
CA GLY A 188 8.27 14.09 4.93
C GLY A 188 8.77 14.51 3.54
N ALA A 189 9.84 15.27 3.47
CA ALA A 189 10.48 15.74 2.23
C ALA A 189 11.04 14.62 1.35
N ARG A 190 11.14 13.41 1.86
CA ARG A 190 11.64 12.23 1.13
C ARG A 190 10.54 11.35 0.57
N HIS A 191 9.26 11.73 0.70
CA HIS A 191 8.18 10.92 0.18
C HIS A 191 8.05 10.98 -1.34
N ARG A 192 7.43 9.95 -1.91
CA ARG A 192 6.90 9.87 -3.27
C ARG A 192 5.45 9.46 -3.21
N ARG A 193 4.67 9.79 -4.23
CA ARG A 193 3.28 9.35 -4.33
C ARG A 193 3.09 8.55 -5.60
N ILE A 194 2.27 7.52 -5.48
CA ILE A 194 1.84 6.70 -6.60
C ILE A 194 0.31 6.60 -6.61
N TRP A 195 -0.25 6.54 -7.82
CA TRP A 195 -1.67 6.25 -8.03
C TRP A 195 -1.76 5.18 -9.11
N THR A 196 -2.14 3.95 -8.73
CA THR A 196 -2.00 2.77 -9.58
C THR A 196 -0.54 2.54 -10.03
N ALA A 197 -0.24 2.67 -11.32
CA ALA A 197 1.12 2.62 -11.88
C ALA A 197 1.58 4.00 -12.40
N GLU A 198 0.97 5.09 -11.96
CA GLU A 198 1.41 6.46 -12.17
C GLU A 198 2.13 6.97 -10.93
N THR A 199 3.03 7.94 -11.10
CA THR A 199 3.82 8.50 -10.01
C THR A 199 3.61 10.01 -9.89
N ASP A 200 4.12 10.63 -8.84
CA ASP A 200 4.16 12.09 -8.69
C ASP A 200 5.05 12.79 -9.73
N ARG A 201 5.74 12.01 -10.60
CA ARG A 201 6.48 12.50 -11.75
C ARG A 201 5.71 12.38 -13.07
N THR A 202 4.56 11.69 -13.07
CA THR A 202 3.69 11.58 -14.25
C THR A 202 2.90 12.89 -14.43
N PRO A 203 3.18 13.71 -15.46
CA PRO A 203 2.46 14.96 -15.65
C PRO A 203 1.00 14.70 -16.08
N ALA A 204 0.05 15.40 -15.50
CA ALA A 204 -1.36 15.34 -15.91
C ALA A 204 -1.57 15.68 -17.39
N ILE A 205 -0.70 16.55 -17.97
CA ILE A 205 -0.70 16.86 -19.41
C ILE A 205 -0.35 15.62 -20.22
N SER A 206 0.63 14.82 -19.81
CA SER A 206 1.06 13.60 -20.51
C SER A 206 -0.01 12.52 -20.43
N GLU A 207 -0.69 12.39 -19.29
CA GLU A 207 -1.86 11.52 -19.16
C GLU A 207 -2.98 11.96 -20.12
N ALA A 208 -3.29 13.26 -20.18
CA ALA A 208 -4.29 13.79 -21.10
C ALA A 208 -3.92 13.56 -22.58
N ILE A 209 -2.64 13.70 -22.95
CA ILE A 209 -2.13 13.40 -24.28
C ILE A 209 -2.34 11.93 -24.61
N SER A 210 -1.98 11.00 -23.70
CA SER A 210 -2.10 9.56 -23.93
C SER A 210 -3.55 9.13 -24.21
N ARG A 211 -4.52 9.79 -23.62
CA ARG A 211 -5.95 9.56 -23.84
C ARG A 211 -6.45 10.03 -25.22
N ASN A 212 -5.73 10.95 -25.86
CA ASN A 212 -6.08 11.46 -27.18
C ASN A 212 -5.24 10.77 -28.26
N LYS A 213 -5.77 9.70 -28.85
CA LYS A 213 -5.07 8.86 -29.82
C LYS A 213 -4.55 9.64 -31.03
N ASP A 214 -5.29 10.63 -31.53
CA ASP A 214 -4.87 11.45 -32.67
C ASP A 214 -3.69 12.36 -32.34
N LEU A 215 -3.75 13.02 -31.17
CA LEU A 215 -2.66 13.88 -30.71
C LEU A 215 -1.41 13.03 -30.42
N THR A 216 -1.58 11.89 -29.74
CA THR A 216 -0.49 10.95 -29.47
C THR A 216 0.20 10.55 -30.77
N LYS A 217 -0.54 10.10 -31.79
CA LYS A 217 0.05 9.72 -33.06
C LYS A 217 0.86 10.84 -33.73
N ARG A 218 0.32 12.05 -33.76
CA ARG A 218 1.06 13.21 -34.30
C ARG A 218 2.37 13.46 -33.58
N LEU A 219 2.39 13.34 -32.26
CA LEU A 219 3.61 13.50 -31.47
C LEU A 219 4.60 12.37 -31.71
N LEU A 220 4.11 11.13 -31.86
CA LEU A 220 4.93 9.97 -32.18
C LEU A 220 5.56 10.10 -33.55
N GLU A 221 4.79 10.52 -34.59
CA GLU A 221 5.29 10.77 -35.95
C GLU A 221 6.36 11.86 -35.95
N ALA A 222 6.12 12.97 -35.23
CA ALA A 222 7.10 14.05 -35.10
C ALA A 222 8.40 13.59 -34.41
N ALA A 223 8.30 12.62 -33.49
CA ALA A 223 9.44 11.99 -32.83
C ALA A 223 10.11 10.86 -33.68
N GLY A 224 9.62 10.58 -34.89
CA GLY A 224 10.14 9.51 -35.74
C GLY A 224 9.80 8.11 -35.29
N VAL A 225 8.72 7.96 -34.49
CA VAL A 225 8.16 6.66 -34.09
C VAL A 225 7.15 6.21 -35.13
N PRO A 226 7.26 5.00 -35.69
CA PRO A 226 6.34 4.53 -36.69
C PRO A 226 4.96 4.22 -36.10
N VAL A 227 3.90 4.82 -36.69
CA VAL A 227 2.50 4.61 -36.29
C VAL A 227 1.66 4.19 -37.50
N PRO A 228 0.49 3.54 -37.35
CA PRO A 228 -0.44 3.26 -38.42
C PRO A 228 -0.97 4.55 -39.05
N ARG A 229 -0.99 4.66 -40.37
CA ARG A 229 -1.59 5.79 -41.09
C ARG A 229 -3.11 5.77 -40.92
N GLY A 230 -3.72 6.91 -40.66
CA GLY A 230 -5.17 7.01 -40.50
C GLY A 230 -5.60 8.35 -39.93
N ARG A 231 -6.91 8.53 -39.73
CA ARG A 231 -7.49 9.74 -39.16
C ARG A 231 -8.81 9.47 -38.44
N SER A 232 -9.23 10.41 -37.63
CA SER A 232 -10.57 10.43 -37.05
C SER A 232 -11.61 10.88 -38.07
N VAL A 233 -12.80 10.26 -38.01
CA VAL A 233 -13.94 10.48 -38.90
C VAL A 233 -15.22 10.51 -38.10
N THR A 234 -16.23 11.24 -38.61
CA THR A 234 -17.53 11.43 -37.93
C THR A 234 -18.69 10.80 -38.65
N THR A 235 -18.49 10.41 -39.91
CA THR A 235 -19.51 9.78 -40.79
C THR A 235 -18.99 8.50 -41.42
N VAL A 236 -19.90 7.60 -41.74
CA VAL A 236 -19.59 6.34 -42.44
C VAL A 236 -18.98 6.56 -43.83
N ASN A 237 -19.38 7.64 -44.53
CA ASN A 237 -18.79 7.97 -45.82
C ASN A 237 -17.33 8.42 -45.70
N GLU A 238 -17.02 9.29 -44.69
CA GLU A 238 -15.66 9.67 -44.38
C GLU A 238 -14.81 8.44 -44.00
N ALA A 239 -15.42 7.46 -43.29
CA ALA A 239 -14.76 6.24 -42.92
C ALA A 239 -14.35 5.42 -44.14
N TRP A 240 -15.24 5.26 -45.12
CA TRP A 240 -14.95 4.58 -46.36
C TRP A 240 -13.89 5.32 -47.21
N GLU A 241 -14.03 6.64 -47.38
CA GLU A 241 -13.02 7.47 -48.08
C GLU A 241 -11.64 7.36 -47.43
N THR A 242 -11.60 7.38 -46.11
CA THR A 242 -10.35 7.22 -45.38
C THR A 242 -9.76 5.83 -45.59
N ALA A 243 -10.58 4.77 -45.53
CA ALA A 243 -10.15 3.41 -45.78
C ALA A 243 -9.52 3.24 -47.18
N GLN A 244 -10.14 3.86 -48.18
CA GLN A 244 -9.58 3.87 -49.56
C GLN A 244 -8.24 4.64 -49.61
N ALA A 245 -8.13 5.76 -48.91
CA ALA A 245 -6.92 6.59 -48.95
C ALA A 245 -5.73 5.95 -48.22
N VAL A 246 -5.96 5.23 -47.10
CA VAL A 246 -4.89 4.55 -46.35
C VAL A 246 -4.56 3.17 -46.89
N GLY A 247 -5.47 2.58 -47.67
CA GLY A 247 -5.37 1.22 -48.25
C GLY A 247 -6.04 0.17 -47.37
N LEU A 248 -6.85 -0.68 -48.03
CA LEU A 248 -7.50 -1.83 -47.35
C LEU A 248 -6.52 -2.98 -47.14
N PRO A 249 -6.67 -3.79 -46.08
CA PRO A 249 -7.68 -3.68 -45.05
C PRO A 249 -7.37 -2.58 -44.02
N VAL A 250 -8.42 -2.17 -43.25
CA VAL A 250 -8.30 -1.15 -42.20
C VAL A 250 -8.73 -1.66 -40.85
N VAL A 251 -8.34 -0.90 -39.79
CA VAL A 251 -8.84 -1.00 -38.41
C VAL A 251 -9.78 0.16 -38.17
N MET A 252 -10.87 -0.11 -37.47
CA MET A 252 -11.81 0.88 -37.01
C MET A 252 -11.95 0.77 -35.47
N LYS A 253 -11.85 1.91 -34.77
CA LYS A 253 -11.94 1.95 -33.30
C LYS A 253 -12.45 3.30 -32.81
N PRO A 254 -13.09 3.38 -31.63
CA PRO A 254 -13.43 4.67 -31.01
C PRO A 254 -12.15 5.45 -30.67
N LEU A 255 -12.20 6.80 -30.74
CA LEU A 255 -11.06 7.65 -30.40
C LEU A 255 -10.65 7.48 -28.92
N ASP A 256 -11.62 7.36 -28.03
CA ASP A 256 -11.45 7.33 -26.58
C ASP A 256 -11.90 5.99 -25.93
N GLY A 257 -12.00 4.94 -26.73
CA GLY A 257 -12.33 3.58 -26.25
C GLY A 257 -11.16 2.92 -25.51
N ASN A 258 -11.50 2.08 -24.51
CA ASN A 258 -10.54 1.32 -23.70
C ASN A 258 -10.82 -0.19 -23.78
N HIS A 259 -9.82 -1.02 -23.44
CA HIS A 259 -9.92 -2.49 -23.33
C HIS A 259 -10.33 -3.20 -24.63
N GLY A 260 -10.06 -2.61 -25.79
CA GLY A 260 -10.37 -3.19 -27.09
C GLY A 260 -11.86 -3.23 -27.46
N ARG A 261 -12.73 -2.55 -26.70
CA ARG A 261 -14.16 -2.45 -27.03
C ARG A 261 -14.36 -1.59 -28.28
N GLY A 262 -15.25 -2.05 -29.17
CA GLY A 262 -15.52 -1.36 -30.42
C GLY A 262 -14.36 -1.33 -31.41
N VAL A 263 -13.35 -2.19 -31.24
CA VAL A 263 -12.20 -2.31 -32.16
C VAL A 263 -12.49 -3.41 -33.18
N PHE A 264 -12.58 -3.05 -34.44
CA PHE A 264 -12.80 -3.95 -35.58
C PHE A 264 -11.54 -4.00 -36.42
N LEU A 265 -11.04 -5.20 -36.67
CA LEU A 265 -9.80 -5.44 -37.37
C LEU A 265 -10.08 -6.03 -38.77
N ASN A 266 -9.12 -5.82 -39.70
CA ASN A 266 -9.12 -6.46 -41.04
C ASN A 266 -10.39 -6.17 -41.85
N LEU A 267 -10.94 -4.95 -41.78
CA LEU A 267 -12.09 -4.54 -42.56
C LEU A 267 -11.67 -4.27 -43.99
N SER A 268 -12.16 -5.10 -44.95
CA SER A 268 -11.74 -5.09 -46.37
C SER A 268 -12.82 -4.62 -47.33
N THR A 269 -14.08 -4.49 -46.87
CA THR A 269 -15.20 -4.14 -47.74
C THR A 269 -15.97 -2.95 -47.17
N ARG A 270 -16.71 -2.27 -48.07
CA ARG A 270 -17.57 -1.14 -47.67
C ARG A 270 -18.66 -1.57 -46.68
N GLU A 271 -19.29 -2.70 -46.94
CA GLU A 271 -20.36 -3.26 -46.09
C GLU A 271 -19.85 -3.56 -44.68
N ALA A 272 -18.62 -4.11 -44.55
CA ALA A 272 -18.04 -4.37 -43.25
C ALA A 272 -17.76 -3.08 -42.48
N ILE A 273 -17.34 -2.01 -43.17
CA ILE A 273 -17.12 -0.69 -42.55
C ILE A 273 -18.47 -0.06 -42.13
N GLU A 274 -19.50 -0.15 -42.97
CA GLU A 274 -20.83 0.37 -42.69
C GLU A 274 -21.48 -0.32 -41.48
N LEU A 275 -21.23 -1.61 -41.28
CA LEU A 275 -21.68 -2.37 -40.10
C LEU A 275 -20.89 -2.03 -38.82
N ALA A 276 -19.56 -1.89 -38.95
CA ALA A 276 -18.68 -1.64 -37.80
C ALA A 276 -18.77 -0.19 -37.29
N PHE A 277 -19.01 0.80 -38.13
CA PHE A 277 -18.98 2.22 -37.79
C PHE A 277 -19.96 2.60 -36.68
N PRO A 278 -21.27 2.29 -36.74
CA PRO A 278 -22.19 2.66 -35.67
C PRO A 278 -21.87 1.98 -34.34
N ILE A 279 -21.30 0.78 -34.34
CA ILE A 279 -20.91 0.06 -33.13
C ILE A 279 -19.65 0.72 -32.52
N ALA A 280 -18.64 1.03 -33.33
CA ALA A 280 -17.45 1.73 -32.85
C ALA A 280 -17.81 3.13 -32.32
N LEU A 281 -18.75 3.83 -32.97
CA LEU A 281 -19.23 5.14 -32.53
C LEU A 281 -19.97 5.05 -31.17
N ALA A 282 -20.79 4.01 -30.97
CA ALA A 282 -21.57 3.81 -29.74
C ALA A 282 -20.68 3.43 -28.52
N GLU A 283 -19.55 2.77 -28.75
CA GLU A 283 -18.58 2.41 -27.71
C GLU A 283 -17.68 3.58 -27.27
N GLY A 284 -17.62 4.66 -28.07
CA GLY A 284 -16.96 5.91 -27.70
C GLY A 284 -17.84 6.78 -26.80
N ARG A 285 -17.26 7.86 -26.25
CA ARG A 285 -18.04 8.87 -25.54
C ARG A 285 -18.99 9.59 -26.50
N ALA A 286 -20.14 10.04 -26.01
CA ALA A 286 -21.10 10.78 -26.81
C ALA A 286 -20.45 11.96 -27.55
N GLY A 287 -20.53 11.95 -28.90
CA GLY A 287 -19.91 12.95 -29.76
C GLY A 287 -18.43 12.73 -30.09
N SER A 288 -17.81 11.65 -29.61
CA SER A 288 -16.44 11.29 -29.95
C SER A 288 -16.36 10.66 -31.35
N PRO A 289 -15.37 11.01 -32.18
CA PRO A 289 -15.23 10.41 -33.50
C PRO A 289 -14.69 8.98 -33.46
N VAL A 290 -14.75 8.31 -34.61
CA VAL A 290 -14.16 6.98 -34.84
C VAL A 290 -12.83 7.16 -35.58
N ILE A 291 -11.81 6.41 -35.18
CA ILE A 291 -10.53 6.32 -35.91
C ILE A 291 -10.62 5.23 -36.96
N VAL A 292 -10.23 5.56 -38.20
CA VAL A 292 -9.98 4.60 -39.28
C VAL A 292 -8.49 4.64 -39.64
N GLU A 293 -7.83 3.49 -39.54
CA GLU A 293 -6.38 3.41 -39.71
C GLU A 293 -5.96 2.13 -40.47
N GLN A 294 -4.76 2.16 -41.03
CA GLN A 294 -4.14 1.05 -41.69
C GLN A 294 -4.10 -0.20 -40.78
N PHE A 295 -4.55 -1.32 -41.28
CA PHE A 295 -4.33 -2.60 -40.62
C PHE A 295 -2.83 -2.97 -40.71
N VAL A 296 -2.25 -3.30 -39.55
CA VAL A 296 -0.86 -3.76 -39.45
C VAL A 296 -0.90 -5.27 -39.19
N PRO A 297 -0.32 -6.09 -40.09
CA PRO A 297 -0.26 -7.52 -39.87
C PRO A 297 0.73 -7.85 -38.74
N GLY A 298 0.48 -8.95 -38.04
CA GLY A 298 1.36 -9.44 -36.96
C GLY A 298 0.66 -9.67 -35.64
N THR A 299 1.46 -9.78 -34.62
CA THR A 299 1.05 -9.99 -33.22
C THR A 299 1.16 -8.69 -32.47
N GLU A 300 0.20 -8.45 -31.56
CA GLU A 300 0.25 -7.36 -30.60
C GLU A 300 1.27 -7.67 -29.50
N TYR A 301 2.07 -6.68 -29.12
CA TYR A 301 3.01 -6.74 -28.02
C TYR A 301 2.75 -5.58 -27.07
N ARG A 302 2.69 -5.88 -25.78
CA ARG A 302 2.63 -4.89 -24.71
C ARG A 302 4.03 -4.66 -24.16
N LEU A 303 4.64 -3.52 -24.46
CA LEU A 303 5.96 -3.13 -23.98
C LEU A 303 5.80 -2.18 -22.78
N LEU A 304 6.48 -2.46 -21.68
CA LEU A 304 6.51 -1.62 -20.50
C LEU A 304 7.81 -0.81 -20.47
N VAL A 305 7.69 0.49 -20.51
CA VAL A 305 8.80 1.44 -20.36
C VAL A 305 8.75 2.03 -18.96
N ILE A 306 9.87 2.02 -18.26
CA ILE A 306 10.05 2.65 -16.95
C ILE A 306 11.28 3.54 -17.02
N GLY A 307 11.09 4.85 -16.79
CA GLY A 307 12.15 5.83 -16.97
C GLY A 307 12.69 5.86 -18.40
N ALA A 308 13.95 5.53 -18.58
CA ALA A 308 14.63 5.57 -19.87
C ALA A 308 14.86 4.20 -20.51
N ARG A 309 14.19 3.13 -20.04
CA ARG A 309 14.47 1.75 -20.47
C ARG A 309 13.20 0.92 -20.69
N LEU A 310 13.29 -0.04 -21.62
CA LEU A 310 12.33 -1.10 -21.71
C LEU A 310 12.51 -2.05 -20.50
N ALA A 311 11.46 -2.19 -19.69
CA ALA A 311 11.48 -3.02 -18.49
C ALA A 311 10.92 -4.43 -18.73
N ALA A 312 9.89 -4.55 -19.59
CA ALA A 312 9.24 -5.81 -19.89
C ALA A 312 8.52 -5.76 -21.25
N CYS A 313 8.28 -6.93 -21.84
CA CYS A 313 7.47 -7.08 -23.05
C CYS A 313 6.66 -8.38 -22.95
N ALA A 314 5.33 -8.27 -22.97
CA ALA A 314 4.41 -9.40 -23.08
C ALA A 314 3.91 -9.53 -24.53
N GLN A 315 3.89 -10.75 -25.03
CA GLN A 315 3.30 -11.06 -26.33
C GLN A 315 1.78 -11.20 -26.19
N GLY A 316 1.02 -10.63 -27.12
CA GLY A 316 -0.42 -10.86 -27.22
C GLY A 316 -0.73 -12.30 -27.61
N GLU A 317 -1.86 -12.79 -27.17
CA GLU A 317 -2.32 -14.15 -27.48
C GLU A 317 -3.66 -14.12 -28.19
N HIS A 318 -3.71 -14.73 -29.39
CA HIS A 318 -4.96 -14.94 -30.09
C HIS A 318 -5.72 -16.10 -29.46
N LEU A 319 -7.00 -15.93 -29.21
CA LEU A 319 -7.83 -16.94 -28.58
C LEU A 319 -8.60 -17.72 -29.63
N PHE A 320 -8.51 -19.05 -29.53
CA PHE A 320 -9.17 -19.98 -30.42
C PHE A 320 -9.99 -20.98 -29.61
N VAL A 321 -11.05 -21.49 -30.23
CA VAL A 321 -11.73 -22.72 -29.76
C VAL A 321 -11.64 -23.80 -30.82
N THR A 322 -11.65 -25.04 -30.35
CA THR A 322 -11.60 -26.24 -31.21
C THR A 322 -12.87 -27.05 -31.01
N GLY A 323 -13.59 -27.30 -32.09
CA GLY A 323 -14.83 -28.09 -32.08
C GLY A 323 -14.61 -29.54 -31.63
N ASP A 324 -15.61 -30.09 -31.00
CA ASP A 324 -15.71 -31.49 -30.57
C ASP A 324 -16.89 -32.25 -31.19
N GLY A 325 -17.60 -31.59 -32.11
CA GLY A 325 -18.80 -32.11 -32.75
C GLY A 325 -20.05 -32.13 -31.87
N LYS A 326 -20.02 -31.54 -30.68
CA LYS A 326 -21.11 -31.59 -29.69
C LYS A 326 -21.46 -30.23 -29.10
N GLN A 327 -20.46 -29.50 -28.65
CA GLN A 327 -20.62 -28.23 -27.97
C GLN A 327 -20.81 -27.07 -28.96
N THR A 328 -21.61 -26.10 -28.59
CA THR A 328 -21.75 -24.82 -29.30
C THR A 328 -20.47 -23.98 -29.09
N VAL A 329 -20.28 -22.98 -29.95
CA VAL A 329 -19.15 -22.03 -29.82
C VAL A 329 -19.17 -21.35 -28.44
N ALA A 330 -20.34 -20.97 -27.91
CA ALA A 330 -20.46 -20.38 -26.59
C ALA A 330 -19.98 -21.32 -25.48
N GLU A 331 -20.39 -22.58 -25.49
CA GLU A 331 -19.95 -23.61 -24.54
C GLU A 331 -18.45 -23.90 -24.66
N LEU A 332 -17.91 -23.89 -25.88
CA LEU A 332 -16.47 -24.02 -26.11
C LEU A 332 -15.67 -22.83 -25.58
N ILE A 333 -16.18 -21.59 -25.69
CA ILE A 333 -15.57 -20.39 -25.09
C ILE A 333 -15.50 -20.57 -23.57
N ASP A 334 -16.61 -21.00 -22.94
CA ASP A 334 -16.64 -21.18 -21.49
C ASP A 334 -15.73 -22.31 -21.02
N SER A 335 -15.71 -23.45 -21.72
CA SER A 335 -14.92 -24.60 -21.31
C SER A 335 -13.44 -24.51 -21.67
N GLN A 336 -13.07 -24.00 -22.87
CA GLN A 336 -11.68 -23.99 -23.33
C GLN A 336 -10.95 -22.67 -23.06
N ILE A 337 -11.66 -21.53 -22.97
CA ILE A 337 -11.06 -20.21 -22.72
C ILE A 337 -11.32 -19.76 -21.30
N ASN A 338 -12.57 -19.63 -20.87
CA ASN A 338 -12.92 -19.12 -19.55
C ASN A 338 -12.62 -20.13 -18.43
N GLY A 339 -12.58 -21.43 -18.73
CA GLY A 339 -12.13 -22.49 -17.80
C GLY A 339 -10.62 -22.49 -17.51
N ASP A 340 -9.82 -21.66 -18.15
CA ASP A 340 -8.40 -21.52 -17.86
C ASP A 340 -8.19 -20.80 -16.52
N ALA A 341 -7.51 -21.46 -15.55
CA ALA A 341 -7.24 -20.93 -14.23
C ALA A 341 -6.48 -19.57 -14.20
N ARG A 342 -5.88 -19.17 -15.32
CA ARG A 342 -5.21 -17.85 -15.49
C ARG A 342 -6.18 -16.72 -15.81
N ARG A 343 -7.47 -17.02 -15.98
CA ARG A 343 -8.53 -16.07 -16.30
C ARG A 343 -9.53 -15.93 -15.18
N GLY A 344 -10.09 -14.76 -15.06
CA GLY A 344 -11.13 -14.48 -14.07
C GLY A 344 -11.63 -13.07 -14.15
N ARG A 345 -12.69 -12.78 -13.39
CA ARG A 345 -13.29 -11.45 -13.30
C ARG A 345 -12.52 -10.53 -12.35
N SER A 346 -11.90 -11.11 -11.30
CA SER A 346 -11.13 -10.34 -10.31
C SER A 346 -9.96 -9.58 -10.96
N GLU A 347 -9.64 -8.42 -10.42
CA GLU A 347 -8.49 -7.60 -10.84
C GLU A 347 -7.15 -8.28 -10.61
N THR A 348 -7.09 -9.28 -9.72
CA THR A 348 -5.88 -10.07 -9.45
C THR A 348 -5.55 -11.07 -10.56
N MET A 349 -6.46 -11.27 -11.50
CA MET A 349 -6.25 -12.18 -12.63
C MET A 349 -5.54 -11.46 -13.79
N PRO A 350 -4.43 -12.01 -14.31
CA PRO A 350 -3.68 -11.38 -15.40
C PRO A 350 -4.49 -11.28 -16.70
N ASN A 351 -5.35 -12.25 -16.98
CA ASN A 351 -6.26 -12.24 -18.10
C ASN A 351 -7.73 -12.27 -17.64
N LYS A 352 -8.58 -11.51 -18.31
CA LYS A 352 -10.02 -11.49 -18.04
C LYS A 352 -10.74 -12.63 -18.75
N THR A 353 -11.91 -12.99 -18.25
CA THR A 353 -12.85 -13.85 -18.98
C THR A 353 -13.26 -13.20 -20.31
N VAL A 354 -13.63 -14.01 -21.27
CA VAL A 354 -14.12 -13.57 -22.57
C VAL A 354 -15.64 -13.59 -22.57
N ASP A 355 -16.24 -12.40 -22.64
CA ASP A 355 -17.66 -12.25 -22.86
C ASP A 355 -17.96 -12.22 -24.36
N ILE A 356 -19.13 -12.74 -24.78
CA ILE A 356 -19.57 -12.74 -26.18
C ILE A 356 -20.12 -11.34 -26.52
N ASP A 357 -19.22 -10.38 -26.66
CA ASP A 357 -19.51 -8.99 -27.00
C ASP A 357 -19.58 -8.78 -28.55
N ALA A 358 -19.84 -7.54 -28.97
CA ALA A 358 -19.92 -7.18 -30.39
C ALA A 358 -18.62 -7.48 -31.14
N THR A 359 -17.47 -7.41 -30.49
CA THR A 359 -16.15 -7.70 -31.07
C THR A 359 -16.02 -9.20 -31.35
N VAL A 360 -16.34 -10.04 -30.36
CA VAL A 360 -16.37 -11.50 -30.53
C VAL A 360 -17.37 -11.93 -31.58
N LEU A 361 -18.60 -11.35 -31.59
CA LEU A 361 -19.61 -11.62 -32.61
C LEU A 361 -19.10 -11.28 -34.02
N SER A 362 -18.38 -10.18 -34.19
CA SER A 362 -17.79 -9.81 -35.49
C SER A 362 -16.74 -10.80 -35.94
N GLU A 363 -15.84 -11.25 -35.06
CA GLU A 363 -14.84 -12.28 -35.39
C GLU A 363 -15.51 -13.61 -35.77
N LEU A 364 -16.50 -14.05 -34.99
CA LEU A 364 -17.27 -15.27 -35.28
C LEU A 364 -18.00 -15.19 -36.64
N ALA A 365 -18.55 -14.02 -36.98
CA ALA A 365 -19.20 -13.81 -38.28
C ALA A 365 -18.21 -13.89 -39.45
N GLN A 366 -16.97 -13.41 -39.28
CA GLN A 366 -15.91 -13.56 -40.27
C GLN A 366 -15.52 -15.05 -40.49
N GLU A 367 -15.61 -15.86 -39.42
CA GLU A 367 -15.41 -17.32 -39.50
C GLU A 367 -16.66 -18.07 -40.01
N GLY A 368 -17.76 -17.35 -40.29
CA GLY A 368 -19.03 -17.91 -40.80
C GLY A 368 -19.79 -18.73 -39.77
N VAL A 369 -19.66 -18.39 -38.47
CA VAL A 369 -20.33 -19.07 -37.34
C VAL A 369 -21.01 -18.08 -36.39
N SER A 370 -21.91 -18.62 -35.58
CA SER A 370 -22.56 -17.88 -34.46
C SER A 370 -22.23 -18.54 -33.12
N PRO A 371 -22.51 -17.90 -32.00
CA PRO A 371 -22.34 -18.50 -30.67
C PRO A 371 -23.09 -19.84 -30.49
N GLN A 372 -24.20 -20.00 -31.18
CA GLN A 372 -25.06 -21.21 -31.13
C GLN A 372 -24.62 -22.30 -32.10
N THR A 373 -23.64 -22.02 -32.97
CA THR A 373 -23.14 -23.00 -33.96
C THR A 373 -22.39 -24.12 -33.24
N VAL A 374 -22.77 -25.37 -33.55
CA VAL A 374 -21.99 -26.55 -33.13
C VAL A 374 -20.85 -26.75 -34.12
N LEU A 375 -19.61 -26.64 -33.65
CA LEU A 375 -18.46 -26.83 -34.52
C LEU A 375 -18.19 -28.32 -34.77
N THR A 376 -17.88 -28.64 -36.02
CA THR A 376 -17.43 -29.99 -36.37
C THR A 376 -16.14 -30.33 -35.63
N ASP A 377 -15.94 -31.62 -35.40
CA ASP A 377 -14.75 -32.13 -34.71
C ASP A 377 -13.46 -31.57 -35.32
N ARG A 378 -12.54 -31.12 -34.48
CA ARG A 378 -11.23 -30.51 -34.84
C ARG A 378 -11.29 -29.22 -35.66
N ARG A 379 -12.44 -28.67 -36.00
CA ARG A 379 -12.51 -27.35 -36.57
C ARG A 379 -12.06 -26.32 -35.56
N ARG A 380 -11.00 -25.57 -35.88
CA ARG A 380 -10.47 -24.49 -35.06
C ARG A 380 -10.92 -23.16 -35.61
N ILE A 381 -11.50 -22.32 -34.81
CA ILE A 381 -11.93 -20.97 -35.15
C ILE A 381 -11.31 -19.93 -34.22
N LEU A 382 -11.11 -18.72 -34.74
CA LEU A 382 -10.65 -17.58 -33.99
C LEU A 382 -11.82 -16.97 -33.23
N VAL A 383 -11.64 -16.70 -31.92
CA VAL A 383 -12.63 -16.03 -31.08
C VAL A 383 -12.24 -14.58 -30.80
N LYS A 384 -10.95 -14.33 -30.56
CA LYS A 384 -10.49 -12.98 -30.20
C LYS A 384 -9.01 -12.80 -30.59
N ARG A 385 -8.68 -11.65 -31.20
CA ARG A 385 -7.32 -11.31 -31.62
C ARG A 385 -6.52 -10.54 -30.61
N ILE A 386 -7.18 -9.74 -29.78
CA ILE A 386 -6.55 -8.77 -28.87
C ILE A 386 -7.09 -8.92 -27.43
N GLY A 387 -6.37 -8.31 -26.48
CA GLY A 387 -6.82 -8.23 -25.09
C GLY A 387 -6.56 -9.47 -24.26
N SER A 388 -5.72 -10.40 -24.75
CA SER A 388 -5.16 -11.51 -23.99
C SER A 388 -3.64 -11.45 -24.05
N HIS A 389 -2.99 -11.70 -22.92
CA HIS A 389 -1.55 -11.64 -22.79
C HIS A 389 -0.99 -13.05 -22.57
N GLY A 390 0.04 -13.37 -23.34
CA GLY A 390 0.78 -14.61 -23.35
C GLY A 390 2.14 -14.48 -22.65
N PRO A 391 3.19 -15.14 -23.17
CA PRO A 391 4.49 -15.22 -22.52
C PRO A 391 5.25 -13.88 -22.49
N ASP A 392 6.16 -13.77 -21.52
CA ASP A 392 7.19 -12.75 -21.51
C ASP A 392 8.21 -13.00 -22.64
N VAL A 393 8.40 -11.98 -23.48
CA VAL A 393 9.36 -12.02 -24.61
C VAL A 393 10.42 -10.92 -24.54
N THR A 394 10.57 -10.30 -23.36
CA THR A 394 11.49 -9.15 -23.15
C THR A 394 12.90 -9.43 -23.67
N ALA A 395 13.43 -10.61 -23.45
CA ALA A 395 14.79 -10.99 -23.87
C ALA A 395 14.94 -11.11 -25.41
N LYS A 396 13.82 -11.18 -26.15
CA LYS A 396 13.80 -11.30 -27.61
C LYS A 396 13.64 -9.96 -28.31
N VAL A 397 13.28 -8.89 -27.59
CA VAL A 397 12.96 -7.60 -28.18
C VAL A 397 14.19 -7.01 -28.89
N HIS A 398 14.04 -6.71 -30.19
CA HIS A 398 15.09 -6.06 -30.95
C HIS A 398 15.44 -4.68 -30.39
N PRO A 399 16.74 -4.27 -30.37
CA PRO A 399 17.14 -2.97 -29.81
C PRO A 399 16.45 -1.75 -30.44
N GLU A 400 16.17 -1.77 -31.73
CA GLU A 400 15.41 -0.70 -32.42
C GLU A 400 13.97 -0.58 -31.88
N ILE A 401 13.32 -1.73 -31.64
CA ILE A 401 11.97 -1.76 -31.05
C ILE A 401 11.99 -1.20 -29.64
N ALA A 402 12.95 -1.63 -28.82
CA ALA A 402 13.13 -1.10 -27.47
C ALA A 402 13.38 0.41 -27.48
N ALA A 403 14.23 0.89 -28.40
CA ALA A 403 14.49 2.33 -28.56
C ALA A 403 13.26 3.10 -29.04
N ALA A 404 12.45 2.54 -29.95
CA ALA A 404 11.20 3.14 -30.41
C ALA A 404 10.17 3.24 -29.27
N ALA A 405 10.02 2.21 -28.43
CA ALA A 405 9.15 2.23 -27.27
C ALA A 405 9.55 3.32 -26.27
N VAL A 406 10.85 3.42 -25.93
CA VAL A 406 11.37 4.48 -25.04
C VAL A 406 11.14 5.87 -25.64
N ARG A 407 11.34 6.02 -26.95
CA ARG A 407 11.09 7.29 -27.66
C ARG A 407 9.61 7.64 -27.65
N ALA A 408 8.72 6.66 -27.79
CA ALA A 408 7.28 6.85 -27.71
C ALA A 408 6.84 7.35 -26.32
N ALA A 409 7.32 6.74 -25.24
CA ALA A 409 7.07 7.18 -23.88
C ALA A 409 7.54 8.63 -23.64
N ARG A 410 8.75 8.98 -24.12
CA ARG A 410 9.31 10.33 -24.03
C ARG A 410 8.56 11.36 -24.86
N ALA A 411 8.07 10.99 -26.06
CA ALA A 411 7.31 11.90 -26.92
C ALA A 411 5.99 12.32 -26.27
N VAL A 412 5.37 11.44 -25.50
CA VAL A 412 4.17 11.73 -24.68
C VAL A 412 4.54 12.39 -23.37
N GLY A 413 5.74 12.14 -22.83
CA GLY A 413 6.22 12.69 -21.56
C GLY A 413 5.87 11.84 -20.35
N LEU A 414 5.68 10.52 -20.52
CA LEU A 414 5.38 9.58 -19.44
C LEU A 414 6.66 8.98 -18.86
N ASP A 415 6.75 8.93 -17.54
CA ASP A 415 7.81 8.24 -16.79
C ASP A 415 7.60 6.73 -16.72
N ILE A 416 6.35 6.29 -16.71
CA ILE A 416 5.92 4.89 -16.81
C ILE A 416 4.89 4.80 -17.94
N ALA A 417 5.15 3.98 -18.95
CA ALA A 417 4.28 3.87 -20.12
C ALA A 417 4.11 2.42 -20.58
N GLY A 418 2.87 2.06 -20.88
CA GLY A 418 2.53 0.86 -21.65
C GLY A 418 2.44 1.18 -23.13
N ILE A 419 3.26 0.54 -23.96
CA ILE A 419 3.31 0.77 -25.39
C ILE A 419 2.70 -0.44 -26.10
N ASP A 420 1.63 -0.24 -26.84
CA ASP A 420 1.05 -1.27 -27.70
C ASP A 420 1.67 -1.18 -29.08
N MET A 421 2.34 -2.24 -29.49
CA MET A 421 3.00 -2.37 -30.80
C MET A 421 2.52 -3.61 -31.50
N VAL A 422 2.31 -3.50 -32.80
CA VAL A 422 2.09 -4.67 -33.67
C VAL A 422 3.34 -4.91 -34.53
N ALA A 423 3.81 -6.14 -34.50
CA ALA A 423 4.97 -6.61 -35.23
C ALA A 423 4.76 -8.07 -35.67
N GLU A 424 5.35 -8.48 -36.81
CA GLU A 424 5.34 -9.89 -37.22
C GLU A 424 6.24 -10.74 -36.31
N ASP A 425 7.42 -10.22 -35.98
CA ASP A 425 8.37 -10.82 -35.05
C ASP A 425 9.10 -9.73 -34.25
N ILE A 426 8.95 -9.75 -32.91
CA ILE A 426 9.55 -8.76 -32.02
C ILE A 426 11.08 -8.76 -32.02
N SER A 427 11.70 -9.81 -32.54
CA SER A 427 13.16 -9.96 -32.66
C SER A 427 13.77 -9.36 -33.92
N LEU A 428 12.94 -8.89 -34.86
CA LEU A 428 13.38 -8.28 -36.09
C LEU A 428 13.39 -6.74 -36.00
N PRO A 429 14.26 -6.05 -36.77
CA PRO A 429 14.25 -4.60 -36.84
C PRO A 429 12.95 -4.05 -37.44
N ILE A 430 12.57 -2.85 -37.05
CA ILE A 430 11.29 -2.21 -37.47
C ILE A 430 11.17 -2.14 -39.01
N ALA A 431 12.26 -1.76 -39.69
CA ALA A 431 12.25 -1.56 -41.14
C ALA A 431 12.04 -2.86 -41.91
N ALA A 432 12.42 -4.01 -41.36
CA ALA A 432 12.30 -5.32 -42.06
C ALA A 432 10.85 -5.84 -42.11
N GLN A 433 9.99 -5.40 -41.18
CA GLN A 433 8.64 -5.96 -41.01
C GLN A 433 7.55 -4.88 -40.96
N GLY A 434 7.91 -3.61 -40.91
CA GLY A 434 6.95 -2.52 -40.83
C GLY A 434 6.20 -2.41 -39.50
N ALA A 435 6.82 -2.83 -38.37
CA ALA A 435 6.24 -2.76 -37.07
C ALA A 435 5.77 -1.33 -36.69
N LYS A 436 4.65 -1.19 -36.01
CA LYS A 436 3.99 0.08 -35.66
C LYS A 436 3.61 0.16 -34.19
N VAL A 437 3.78 1.34 -33.61
CA VAL A 437 3.19 1.69 -32.32
C VAL A 437 1.75 2.11 -32.51
N CYS A 438 0.82 1.39 -31.90
CA CYS A 438 -0.62 1.61 -32.06
C CYS A 438 -1.19 2.52 -30.96
N GLU A 439 -0.61 2.45 -29.73
CA GLU A 439 -1.08 3.18 -28.57
C GLU A 439 0.03 3.38 -27.52
N VAL A 440 -0.08 4.47 -26.76
CA VAL A 440 0.76 4.75 -25.58
C VAL A 440 -0.17 4.99 -24.40
N ASN A 441 -0.02 4.21 -23.34
CA ASN A 441 -0.89 4.22 -22.18
C ASN A 441 -0.17 4.72 -20.93
N ALA A 442 -0.77 5.68 -20.21
CA ALA A 442 -0.42 6.01 -18.83
C ALA A 442 -1.01 4.95 -17.87
N GLY A 443 -0.43 4.80 -16.70
CA GLY A 443 -0.92 3.86 -15.68
C GLY A 443 -1.05 2.41 -16.16
N PRO A 444 -0.03 1.79 -16.78
CA PRO A 444 -0.16 0.48 -17.42
C PRO A 444 -0.41 -0.63 -16.40
N GLN A 445 -1.13 -1.68 -16.82
CA GLN A 445 -1.31 -2.89 -16.03
C GLN A 445 0.04 -3.61 -15.85
N LEU A 446 0.52 -3.70 -14.60
CA LEU A 446 1.81 -4.32 -14.28
C LEU A 446 1.71 -5.84 -14.11
N LEU A 447 0.54 -6.34 -13.75
CA LEU A 447 0.32 -7.74 -13.40
C LEU A 447 0.70 -8.72 -14.51
N ILE A 448 0.41 -8.38 -15.77
CA ILE A 448 0.74 -9.20 -16.93
C ILE A 448 2.24 -9.43 -17.12
N HIS A 449 3.05 -8.49 -16.66
CA HIS A 449 4.51 -8.58 -16.71
C HIS A 449 5.08 -9.25 -15.45
N ALA A 450 4.45 -9.04 -14.29
CA ALA A 450 4.87 -9.65 -13.05
C ALA A 450 4.50 -11.14 -12.97
N HIS A 451 3.34 -11.51 -13.55
CA HIS A 451 2.81 -12.88 -13.55
C HIS A 451 2.40 -13.33 -14.97
N PRO A 452 3.36 -13.48 -15.91
CA PRO A 452 3.05 -13.97 -17.23
C PRO A 452 2.54 -15.43 -17.14
N PRO A 453 1.69 -15.87 -18.08
CA PRO A 453 1.15 -17.23 -18.05
C PRO A 453 2.22 -18.31 -18.19
N ASN A 454 3.35 -18.01 -18.81
CA ASN A 454 4.47 -18.93 -18.98
C ASN A 454 5.80 -18.24 -18.69
N GLY A 455 6.63 -18.87 -17.89
CA GLY A 455 7.96 -18.38 -17.55
C GLY A 455 8.00 -17.50 -16.28
N PRO A 456 9.17 -17.05 -15.88
CA PRO A 456 9.35 -16.21 -14.71
C PRO A 456 8.81 -14.80 -14.95
N GLY A 457 8.16 -14.21 -13.95
CA GLY A 457 7.73 -12.82 -13.98
C GLY A 457 8.89 -11.85 -13.96
N ARG A 458 8.60 -10.60 -14.34
CA ARG A 458 9.57 -9.49 -14.29
C ARG A 458 9.38 -8.68 -13.01
N PRO A 459 10.47 -8.26 -12.35
CA PRO A 459 10.41 -7.46 -11.13
C PRO A 459 10.07 -5.98 -11.46
N VAL A 460 8.89 -5.75 -12.03
CA VAL A 460 8.49 -4.41 -12.50
C VAL A 460 8.23 -3.44 -11.37
N GLY A 461 7.76 -3.94 -10.20
CA GLY A 461 7.60 -3.12 -9.00
C GLY A 461 8.94 -2.58 -8.51
N GLU A 462 9.97 -3.44 -8.44
CA GLU A 462 11.34 -3.05 -8.07
C GLU A 462 11.93 -2.05 -9.04
N ALA A 463 11.64 -2.21 -10.34
CA ALA A 463 12.10 -1.27 -11.37
C ALA A 463 11.50 0.12 -11.18
N ILE A 464 10.21 0.22 -10.81
CA ILE A 464 9.52 1.49 -10.51
C ILE A 464 10.08 2.11 -9.24
N VAL A 465 10.23 1.32 -8.16
CA VAL A 465 10.80 1.83 -6.90
C VAL A 465 12.25 2.29 -7.08
N ALA A 466 13.04 1.63 -7.94
CA ALA A 466 14.40 2.06 -8.28
C ALA A 466 14.44 3.37 -9.09
N GLU A 467 13.39 3.69 -9.85
CA GLU A 467 13.25 4.98 -10.53
C GLU A 467 12.87 6.10 -9.56
N LEU A 468 12.08 5.79 -8.52
CA LEU A 468 11.62 6.78 -7.53
C LEU A 468 12.65 7.07 -6.43
N PHE A 469 13.41 6.07 -6.01
CA PHE A 469 14.38 6.14 -4.91
C PHE A 469 15.73 5.58 -5.35
N GLN A 470 16.80 6.31 -5.08
CA GLN A 470 18.16 5.85 -5.37
C GLN A 470 18.53 4.61 -4.54
N ALA A 471 19.60 3.93 -4.94
CA ALA A 471 20.10 2.80 -4.18
C ALA A 471 20.49 3.23 -2.75
N GLY A 472 19.97 2.51 -1.75
CA GLY A 472 20.18 2.83 -0.33
C GLY A 472 19.24 3.89 0.26
N GLU A 473 18.45 4.59 -0.55
CA GLU A 473 17.42 5.48 -0.03
C GLU A 473 16.22 4.67 0.49
N THR A 474 15.84 4.95 1.74
CA THR A 474 14.65 4.35 2.39
C THR A 474 13.45 5.30 2.42
N GLY A 475 13.56 6.50 1.87
CA GLY A 475 12.49 7.51 1.92
C GLY A 475 12.14 7.97 3.34
N ARG A 476 12.94 7.61 4.36
CA ARG A 476 12.69 7.97 5.76
C ARG A 476 13.33 9.29 6.12
N ILE A 477 12.65 10.04 6.99
CA ILE A 477 13.23 11.18 7.71
C ILE A 477 13.52 10.75 9.15
N PRO A 478 14.46 11.43 9.87
CA PRO A 478 14.63 11.23 11.31
C PRO A 478 13.34 11.51 12.08
N VAL A 479 12.96 10.57 12.97
CA VAL A 479 11.78 10.70 13.82
C VAL A 479 12.17 10.52 15.27
N ALA A 480 11.81 11.49 16.11
CA ALA A 480 11.88 11.40 17.56
C ALA A 480 10.48 11.28 18.16
N ALA A 481 10.28 10.31 19.03
CA ALA A 481 9.07 10.16 19.83
C ALA A 481 9.37 10.51 21.29
N VAL A 482 8.50 11.28 21.92
CA VAL A 482 8.60 11.69 23.32
C VAL A 482 7.30 11.32 24.04
N MET A 483 7.38 10.63 25.17
CA MET A 483 6.21 10.23 25.92
C MET A 483 6.42 10.39 27.43
N GLY A 484 5.41 10.87 28.13
CA GLY A 484 5.40 11.03 29.58
C GLY A 484 5.44 12.47 30.04
N ARG A 485 5.70 12.65 31.35
CA ARG A 485 5.71 13.98 31.99
C ARG A 485 6.72 14.91 31.31
N HIS A 486 6.32 16.15 31.08
CA HIS A 486 7.13 17.18 30.38
C HIS A 486 7.41 16.88 28.91
N GLY A 487 6.64 15.96 28.30
CA GLY A 487 6.81 15.58 26.90
C GLY A 487 6.71 16.75 25.93
N ALA A 488 5.70 17.63 26.10
CA ALA A 488 5.52 18.82 25.26
C ALA A 488 6.72 19.77 25.31
N ALA A 489 7.19 20.10 26.52
CA ALA A 489 8.37 20.97 26.68
C ALA A 489 9.63 20.35 26.06
N THR A 490 9.85 19.03 26.28
CA THR A 490 10.96 18.27 25.66
C THR A 490 10.87 18.34 24.13
N ALA A 491 9.70 18.10 23.56
CA ALA A 491 9.47 18.09 22.12
C ALA A 491 9.68 19.48 21.48
N ILE A 492 9.21 20.53 22.13
CA ILE A 492 9.40 21.94 21.68
C ILE A 492 10.88 22.32 21.70
N LEU A 493 11.62 21.98 22.77
CA LEU A 493 13.05 22.26 22.84
C LEU A 493 13.83 21.51 21.75
N LEU A 494 13.47 20.24 21.49
CA LEU A 494 14.10 19.44 20.44
C LEU A 494 13.82 20.02 19.04
N GLU A 495 12.60 20.48 18.78
CA GLU A 495 12.24 21.12 17.51
C GLU A 495 13.12 22.36 17.25
N ARG A 496 13.36 23.20 18.27
CA ARG A 496 14.26 24.34 18.19
C ARG A 496 15.69 23.95 17.87
N MET A 497 16.19 22.86 18.48
CA MET A 497 17.54 22.34 18.19
C MET A 497 17.67 21.86 16.74
N LEU A 498 16.64 21.20 16.22
CA LEU A 498 16.62 20.73 14.82
C LEU A 498 16.61 21.91 13.85
N ARG A 499 15.83 22.98 14.12
CA ARG A 499 15.87 24.20 13.32
C ARG A 499 17.22 24.90 13.41
N ALA A 500 17.82 24.95 14.58
CA ALA A 500 19.16 25.54 14.75
C ALA A 500 20.25 24.74 13.99
N ALA A 501 20.01 23.46 13.75
CA ALA A 501 20.85 22.62 12.88
C ALA A 501 20.60 22.87 11.38
N GLY A 502 19.70 23.77 11.00
CA GLY A 502 19.36 24.09 9.61
C GLY A 502 18.28 23.20 9.00
N GLY A 503 17.62 22.35 9.80
CA GLY A 503 16.53 21.48 9.35
C GLY A 503 15.17 22.18 9.31
N VAL A 504 14.20 21.51 8.70
CA VAL A 504 12.78 21.87 8.61
C VAL A 504 11.96 20.85 9.39
N PRO A 505 11.99 20.88 10.75
CA PRO A 505 11.27 19.90 11.56
C PRO A 505 9.77 20.13 11.54
N GLY A 506 9.04 19.01 11.65
CA GLY A 506 7.66 18.99 12.05
C GLY A 506 7.52 18.62 13.52
N LEU A 507 6.58 19.23 14.23
CA LEU A 507 6.28 18.96 15.64
C LEU A 507 4.79 18.75 15.84
N THR A 508 4.44 17.72 16.61
CA THR A 508 3.10 17.58 17.23
C THR A 508 3.26 17.42 18.73
N CYS A 509 2.51 18.17 19.50
CA CYS A 509 2.43 18.04 20.96
C CYS A 509 1.06 18.51 21.47
N ALA A 510 0.83 18.44 22.78
CA ALA A 510 -0.43 18.86 23.41
C ALA A 510 -0.81 20.32 23.10
N GLU A 511 0.17 21.17 22.80
CA GLU A 511 -0.05 22.58 22.47
C GLU A 511 -0.45 22.81 21.00
N GLY A 512 -0.32 21.82 20.10
CA GLY A 512 -0.70 21.93 18.70
C GLY A 512 0.24 21.22 17.74
N LYS A 513 0.25 21.71 16.47
CA LYS A 513 1.03 21.19 15.36
C LYS A 513 1.83 22.32 14.71
N TRP A 514 3.11 22.07 14.44
CA TRP A 514 4.02 23.00 13.76
C TRP A 514 4.73 22.36 12.58
N VAL A 515 5.00 23.16 11.57
CA VAL A 515 5.87 22.85 10.44
C VAL A 515 6.88 23.98 10.30
N ALA A 516 8.17 23.68 10.34
CA ALA A 516 9.26 24.67 10.22
C ALA A 516 9.17 25.82 11.24
N GLY A 517 8.66 25.57 12.45
CA GLY A 517 8.41 26.58 13.48
C GLY A 517 7.10 27.37 13.30
N TRP A 518 6.37 27.15 12.21
CA TRP A 518 5.07 27.75 11.98
C TRP A 518 3.97 26.92 12.61
N ARG A 519 3.14 27.52 13.49
CA ARG A 519 2.02 26.84 14.15
C ARG A 519 0.84 26.70 13.20
N CYS A 520 0.58 25.45 12.74
CA CYS A 520 -0.48 25.16 11.77
C CYS A 520 -1.85 24.92 12.42
N SER A 521 -1.90 24.48 13.68
CA SER A 521 -3.14 24.20 14.41
C SER A 521 -2.96 24.33 15.90
N THR A 522 -4.02 24.83 16.57
CA THR A 522 -4.16 24.87 18.04
C THR A 522 -5.23 23.93 18.53
N GLU A 523 -5.98 23.27 17.62
CA GLU A 523 -7.03 22.36 18.00
C GLU A 523 -6.48 21.08 18.65
N PRO A 524 -7.14 20.53 19.66
CA PRO A 524 -6.75 19.28 20.24
C PRO A 524 -6.96 18.15 19.20
N HIS A 525 -5.87 17.49 18.82
CA HIS A 525 -5.88 16.35 17.93
C HIS A 525 -5.53 15.07 18.69
N ASP A 526 -6.01 13.92 18.19
CA ASP A 526 -5.45 12.66 18.63
C ASP A 526 -3.96 12.62 18.24
N ALA A 527 -3.08 12.39 19.21
CA ALA A 527 -1.64 12.52 19.03
C ALA A 527 -1.09 11.61 17.93
N SER A 528 -1.59 10.36 17.85
CA SER A 528 -1.14 9.42 16.78
C SER A 528 -1.63 9.86 15.40
N THR A 529 -2.85 10.36 15.30
CA THR A 529 -3.40 10.88 14.04
C THR A 529 -2.64 12.12 13.57
N ALA A 530 -2.44 13.10 14.45
CA ALA A 530 -1.69 14.32 14.13
C ALA A 530 -0.25 14.04 13.66
N ALA A 531 0.42 13.08 14.32
CA ALA A 531 1.76 12.66 13.96
C ALA A 531 1.80 11.95 12.60
N ARG A 532 0.80 11.10 12.29
CA ARG A 532 0.68 10.49 10.95
C ARG A 532 0.48 11.53 9.86
N ASP A 533 -0.40 12.51 10.11
CA ASP A 533 -0.68 13.57 9.15
C ASP A 533 0.55 14.45 8.91
N LEU A 534 1.36 14.66 9.94
CA LEU A 534 2.59 15.43 9.82
C LEU A 534 3.60 14.76 8.87
N LEU A 535 3.71 13.41 8.90
CA LEU A 535 4.58 12.67 7.98
C LEU A 535 4.17 12.76 6.50
N MET A 536 2.97 13.28 6.20
CA MET A 536 2.53 13.55 4.83
C MET A 536 2.99 14.90 4.30
N SER A 537 3.51 15.78 5.16
CA SER A 537 3.99 17.11 4.75
C SER A 537 5.26 16.99 3.90
N PRO A 538 5.29 17.55 2.68
CA PRO A 538 6.47 17.49 1.81
C PRO A 538 7.62 18.40 2.29
N GLU A 539 7.38 19.25 3.27
CA GLU A 539 8.34 20.26 3.70
C GLU A 539 9.28 19.76 4.81
N ILE A 540 8.81 18.83 5.65
CA ILE A 540 9.58 18.42 6.83
C ILE A 540 10.68 17.40 6.50
N ASP A 541 11.88 17.63 7.02
CA ASP A 541 13.04 16.74 6.90
C ASP A 541 13.36 15.99 8.20
N ALA A 542 12.66 16.31 9.29
CA ALA A 542 12.67 15.61 10.57
C ALA A 542 11.30 15.73 11.26
N ALA A 543 10.98 14.84 12.18
CA ALA A 543 9.71 14.89 12.92
C ALA A 543 9.92 14.64 14.42
N VAL A 544 9.19 15.41 15.23
CA VAL A 544 9.15 15.27 16.69
C VAL A 544 7.69 15.07 17.12
N PHE A 545 7.42 13.96 17.82
CA PHE A 545 6.08 13.62 18.29
C PHE A 545 6.03 13.53 19.80
N GLU A 546 5.21 14.36 20.43
CA GLU A 546 4.74 14.03 21.77
C GLU A 546 3.56 13.07 21.66
N LEU A 547 3.68 11.93 22.30
CA LEU A 547 2.69 10.85 22.24
C LEU A 547 2.12 10.58 23.63
N ASN A 548 0.90 10.08 23.69
CA ASN A 548 0.26 9.68 24.93
C ASN A 548 -0.31 8.25 24.85
N TRP A 549 -0.42 7.59 26.00
CA TRP A 549 -0.84 6.20 26.12
C TRP A 549 -2.21 5.92 25.51
N ARG A 550 -3.16 6.85 25.71
CA ARG A 550 -4.54 6.68 25.22
C ARG A 550 -4.61 6.66 23.71
N SER A 551 -3.89 7.57 23.06
CA SER A 551 -3.83 7.64 21.61
C SER A 551 -3.18 6.39 21.01
N LEU A 552 -2.04 5.97 21.57
CA LEU A 552 -1.33 4.77 21.12
C LEU A 552 -2.15 3.49 21.27
N ALA A 553 -2.83 3.33 22.41
CA ALA A 553 -3.71 2.17 22.66
C ALA A 553 -4.93 2.13 21.71
N ARG A 554 -5.38 3.29 21.24
CA ARG A 554 -6.57 3.42 20.38
C ARG A 554 -6.24 3.37 18.90
N GLN A 555 -5.12 3.96 18.49
CA GLN A 555 -4.79 4.23 17.11
C GLN A 555 -3.54 3.50 16.62
N GLY A 556 -2.77 2.87 17.54
CA GLY A 556 -1.44 2.34 17.24
C GLY A 556 -0.37 3.43 17.11
N LEU A 557 0.84 3.03 16.76
CA LEU A 557 1.96 3.93 16.60
C LEU A 557 1.83 4.72 15.27
N PRO A 558 2.18 6.01 15.26
CA PRO A 558 2.07 6.84 14.06
C PRO A 558 3.17 6.56 13.02
N ALA A 559 4.25 5.93 13.40
CA ALA A 559 5.33 5.49 12.52
C ALA A 559 5.81 4.10 12.94
N ASP A 560 6.32 3.37 11.97
CA ASP A 560 6.85 2.02 12.16
C ASP A 560 8.24 2.00 12.81
N ARG A 561 8.92 3.17 12.84
CA ARG A 561 10.28 3.28 13.36
C ARG A 561 10.59 4.65 13.92
N TRP A 562 11.31 4.68 15.06
CA TRP A 562 11.89 5.87 15.69
C TRP A 562 13.42 5.85 15.55
N ASN A 563 14.02 7.02 15.35
CA ASN A 563 15.46 7.19 15.50
C ASN A 563 15.83 7.40 16.98
N VAL A 564 14.97 8.13 17.71
CA VAL A 564 15.10 8.30 19.15
C VAL A 564 13.73 8.19 19.82
N LEU A 565 13.70 7.51 20.94
CA LEU A 565 12.54 7.40 21.82
C LEU A 565 12.90 7.94 23.21
N ALA A 566 12.25 9.00 23.64
CA ALA A 566 12.32 9.49 25.02
C ALA A 566 11.10 8.99 25.82
N LEU A 567 11.33 8.04 26.72
CA LEU A 567 10.35 7.53 27.66
C LEU A 567 10.54 8.21 29.02
N LEU A 568 9.75 9.24 29.29
CA LEU A 568 9.78 9.99 30.54
C LEU A 568 8.78 9.38 31.52
N ALA A 569 8.89 9.74 32.80
CA ALA A 569 7.98 9.25 33.81
C ALA A 569 6.50 9.51 33.42
N PRO A 570 5.61 8.53 33.58
CA PRO A 570 4.19 8.74 33.24
C PRO A 570 3.59 9.87 34.10
N ALA A 571 2.71 10.68 33.50
CA ALA A 571 1.98 11.70 34.26
C ALA A 571 1.05 11.04 35.30
N PRO A 572 0.72 11.71 36.41
CA PRO A 572 -0.18 11.14 37.42
C PRO A 572 -1.52 10.68 36.87
N ASP A 573 -2.07 11.43 35.89
CA ASP A 573 -3.34 11.12 35.24
C ASP A 573 -3.21 9.93 34.24
N ASP A 574 -2.02 9.67 33.76
CA ASP A 574 -1.75 8.52 32.89
C ASP A 574 -1.71 7.20 33.64
N ARG A 575 -1.34 7.23 34.95
CA ARG A 575 -1.28 6.01 35.79
C ARG A 575 -2.65 5.40 36.05
N SER A 576 -3.71 6.18 36.05
CA SER A 576 -5.09 5.71 36.28
C SER A 576 -5.75 5.18 35.02
N SER A 577 -5.18 5.46 33.84
CA SER A 577 -5.71 5.11 32.51
C SER A 577 -4.71 4.35 31.64
N ALA A 578 -3.46 4.18 32.12
CA ALA A 578 -2.49 3.32 31.45
C ALA A 578 -2.94 1.85 31.58
N PRO A 579 -2.92 1.05 30.53
CA PRO A 579 -2.94 -0.40 30.71
C PRO A 579 -1.76 -0.75 31.63
N PRO A 580 -1.94 -1.72 32.55
CA PRO A 580 -0.92 -2.07 33.50
C PRO A 580 0.43 -2.30 32.81
N THR A 581 1.49 -1.70 33.37
CA THR A 581 2.86 -1.83 32.86
C THR A 581 3.43 -3.23 33.15
N THR A 582 2.68 -4.07 33.86
CA THR A 582 3.01 -5.44 34.24
C THR A 582 2.11 -6.43 33.51
N ALA A 583 2.70 -7.55 33.10
CA ALA A 583 2.09 -8.63 32.31
C ALA A 583 0.99 -9.42 33.05
N ASP A 584 0.40 -8.91 34.13
CA ASP A 584 -0.56 -9.66 34.98
C ASP A 584 -1.89 -9.96 34.27
N ASP A 585 -2.27 -9.16 33.23
CA ASP A 585 -3.53 -9.39 32.48
C ASP A 585 -3.31 -9.93 31.07
N GLY A 586 -2.08 -10.34 30.70
CA GLY A 586 -1.75 -10.87 29.37
C GLY A 586 -1.82 -9.83 28.25
N LEU A 587 -1.95 -8.54 28.57
CA LEU A 587 -1.94 -7.44 27.60
C LEU A 587 -0.52 -6.97 27.33
N PRO A 588 -0.12 -6.78 26.05
CA PRO A 588 1.20 -6.25 25.71
C PRO A 588 1.37 -4.81 26.21
N SER A 589 2.57 -4.49 26.70
CA SER A 589 2.91 -3.14 27.16
C SER A 589 3.08 -2.18 25.98
N ILE A 590 2.52 -0.96 26.07
CA ILE A 590 2.74 0.11 25.10
C ILE A 590 4.22 0.51 25.06
N ALA A 591 4.89 0.54 26.23
CA ALA A 591 6.33 0.83 26.31
C ALA A 591 7.14 -0.19 25.50
N ASP A 592 6.82 -1.49 25.61
CA ASP A 592 7.44 -2.53 24.78
C ASP A 592 7.21 -2.32 23.29
N ALA A 593 5.97 -1.95 22.90
CA ALA A 593 5.66 -1.68 21.49
C ALA A 593 6.48 -0.49 20.97
N MET A 594 6.59 0.59 21.73
CA MET A 594 7.40 1.75 21.38
C MET A 594 8.90 1.43 21.29
N ILE A 595 9.42 0.65 22.23
CA ILE A 595 10.83 0.23 22.26
C ILE A 595 11.13 -0.68 21.07
N ARG A 596 10.24 -1.61 20.73
CA ARG A 596 10.39 -2.45 19.53
C ARG A 596 10.48 -1.63 18.24
N ALA A 597 9.79 -0.50 18.19
CA ALA A 597 9.81 0.41 17.03
C ALA A 597 11.08 1.29 16.97
N VAL A 598 11.97 1.27 17.96
CA VAL A 598 13.25 1.98 17.86
C VAL A 598 14.16 1.29 16.84
N ALA A 599 14.74 2.05 15.91
CA ALA A 599 15.68 1.55 14.91
C ALA A 599 16.83 0.76 15.56
N ALA A 600 17.43 -0.18 14.82
CA ALA A 600 18.57 -0.95 15.35
C ALA A 600 19.73 -0.05 15.80
N SER A 601 19.98 1.04 15.08
CA SER A 601 20.96 2.08 15.41
C SER A 601 20.39 3.22 16.25
N GLY A 602 19.12 3.12 16.68
CA GLY A 602 18.41 4.18 17.41
C GLY A 602 18.78 4.24 18.88
N THR A 603 18.31 5.29 19.52
CA THR A 603 18.63 5.59 20.94
C THR A 603 17.33 5.68 21.77
N ILE A 604 17.40 5.17 22.99
CA ILE A 604 16.34 5.31 23.98
C ILE A 604 16.83 6.25 25.08
N VAL A 605 16.03 7.25 25.43
CA VAL A 605 16.30 8.21 26.49
C VAL A 605 15.34 7.93 27.64
N VAL A 606 15.88 7.72 28.86
CA VAL A 606 15.09 7.40 30.07
C VAL A 606 15.61 8.13 31.29
N PRO A 607 14.76 8.59 32.22
CA PRO A 607 15.20 9.07 33.54
C PRO A 607 15.79 7.92 34.35
N ASP A 608 16.93 8.12 34.99
CA ASP A 608 17.56 7.12 35.86
C ASP A 608 16.76 6.79 37.11
N SER A 609 15.84 7.68 37.49
CA SER A 609 14.88 7.46 38.58
C SER A 609 13.81 6.40 38.29
N GLU A 610 13.55 6.14 36.96
CA GLU A 610 12.53 5.18 36.48
C GLU A 610 13.19 3.82 36.18
N ARG A 611 13.50 3.07 37.24
CA ARG A 611 14.29 1.81 37.15
C ARG A 611 13.69 0.80 36.16
N ASP A 612 12.35 0.63 36.19
CA ASP A 612 11.64 -0.32 35.35
C ASP A 612 11.82 0.03 33.84
N LEU A 613 11.77 1.33 33.49
CA LEU A 613 12.01 1.80 32.13
C LEU A 613 13.48 1.63 31.71
N VAL A 614 14.42 1.87 32.64
CA VAL A 614 15.85 1.65 32.39
C VAL A 614 16.14 0.18 32.10
N GLU A 615 15.59 -0.74 32.90
CA GLU A 615 15.74 -2.18 32.66
C GLU A 615 15.10 -2.62 31.34
N LEU A 616 13.91 -2.13 31.05
CA LEU A 616 13.20 -2.43 29.82
C LEU A 616 13.98 -1.94 28.59
N ALA A 617 14.50 -0.70 28.65
CA ALA A 617 15.34 -0.13 27.61
C ALA A 617 16.64 -0.93 27.42
N ALA A 618 17.32 -1.31 28.50
CA ALA A 618 18.56 -2.08 28.46
C ALA A 618 18.37 -3.47 27.81
N ARG A 619 17.25 -4.15 28.10
CA ARG A 619 16.92 -5.46 27.48
C ARG A 619 16.71 -5.38 25.96
N SER A 620 16.42 -4.19 25.42
CA SER A 620 16.17 -4.00 23.98
C SER A 620 17.42 -4.14 23.10
N GLY A 621 18.61 -4.07 23.70
CA GLY A 621 19.88 -4.03 22.98
C GLY A 621 20.11 -2.75 22.18
N ARG A 622 19.31 -1.69 22.39
CA ARG A 622 19.50 -0.37 21.79
C ARG A 622 20.45 0.50 22.64
N ALA A 623 21.02 1.55 22.05
CA ALA A 623 21.75 2.54 22.81
C ALA A 623 20.80 3.23 23.80
N VAL A 624 21.23 3.35 25.06
CA VAL A 624 20.46 4.00 26.13
C VAL A 624 21.21 5.22 26.65
N ILE A 625 20.54 6.37 26.73
CA ILE A 625 21.04 7.57 27.40
C ILE A 625 20.20 7.78 28.66
N ALA A 626 20.80 7.65 29.83
CA ALA A 626 20.16 7.96 31.09
C ALA A 626 20.16 9.47 31.37
N VAL A 627 19.06 9.98 31.92
CA VAL A 627 18.92 11.40 32.28
C VAL A 627 18.83 11.51 33.81
N THR A 628 19.73 12.29 34.42
CA THR A 628 19.81 12.50 35.86
C THR A 628 19.50 13.95 36.20
N ALA A 629 18.30 14.20 36.75
CA ALA A 629 17.85 15.56 37.13
C ALA A 629 18.40 16.00 38.52
N THR A 630 18.67 15.08 39.43
CA THR A 630 19.24 15.38 40.73
C THR A 630 20.75 15.27 40.72
N PRO A 631 21.50 16.28 41.16
CA PRO A 631 22.95 16.22 41.24
C PRO A 631 23.35 15.06 42.16
N SER A 632 23.96 14.02 41.62
CA SER A 632 24.49 12.91 42.40
C SER A 632 25.96 13.14 42.66
N THR A 633 26.36 13.25 43.92
CA THR A 633 27.78 13.22 44.35
C THR A 633 28.36 11.82 44.39
N ALA A 634 27.53 10.79 44.18
CA ALA A 634 27.94 9.39 44.17
C ALA A 634 27.71 8.80 42.78
N SER A 635 28.70 8.20 42.20
CA SER A 635 28.65 7.36 40.98
C SER A 635 27.84 6.10 41.28
N THR A 636 26.49 6.19 41.17
CA THR A 636 25.67 4.98 41.12
C THR A 636 25.92 4.34 39.75
N PRO A 637 26.33 3.07 39.69
CA PRO A 637 26.46 2.38 38.37
C PRO A 637 25.07 2.37 37.70
N SER A 638 24.94 3.16 36.66
CA SER A 638 23.77 3.08 35.78
C SER A 638 23.98 1.93 34.81
N ALA A 639 22.93 1.19 34.50
CA ALA A 639 22.96 0.19 33.43
C ALA A 639 23.15 0.81 32.02
N ALA A 640 23.23 2.15 31.93
CA ALA A 640 23.41 2.89 30.71
C ALA A 640 24.86 3.41 30.62
N ASP A 641 25.55 3.11 29.51
CA ASP A 641 26.92 3.58 29.23
C ASP A 641 27.00 5.08 28.91
N ARG A 642 25.84 5.73 28.70
CA ARG A 642 25.69 7.14 28.31
C ARG A 642 24.77 7.86 29.27
N ARG A 643 25.14 9.09 29.62
CA ARG A 643 24.36 9.89 30.58
C ARG A 643 24.34 11.38 30.21
N VAL A 644 23.21 12.03 30.46
CA VAL A 644 23.08 13.49 30.49
C VAL A 644 22.69 13.90 31.91
N ALA A 645 23.51 14.70 32.56
CA ALA A 645 23.32 15.09 33.96
C ALA A 645 23.84 16.52 34.23
N VAL A 646 23.56 17.03 35.41
CA VAL A 646 24.09 18.32 35.88
C VAL A 646 25.30 18.06 36.77
N TYR A 647 26.42 18.74 36.46
CA TYR A 647 27.63 18.78 37.28
C TYR A 647 28.08 20.24 37.39
N ASP A 648 28.29 20.73 38.63
CA ASP A 648 28.80 22.08 38.91
C ASP A 648 28.08 23.20 38.13
N GLY A 649 26.74 23.10 38.02
CA GLY A 649 25.92 24.09 37.30
C GLY A 649 25.99 24.00 35.77
N HIS A 650 26.54 22.89 35.24
CA HIS A 650 26.61 22.65 33.81
C HIS A 650 25.84 21.37 33.41
N VAL A 651 25.18 21.39 32.26
CA VAL A 651 24.67 20.18 31.61
C VAL A 651 25.83 19.49 30.91
N VAL A 652 26.08 18.25 31.28
CA VAL A 652 27.21 17.45 30.81
C VAL A 652 26.69 16.15 30.20
N TYR A 653 27.21 15.82 29.03
CA TYR A 653 27.08 14.49 28.43
C TYR A 653 28.29 13.64 28.80
N GLU A 654 28.05 12.46 29.33
CA GLU A 654 29.07 11.48 29.72
C GLU A 654 28.90 10.20 28.89
N HIS A 655 29.97 9.72 28.30
CA HIS A 655 30.06 8.46 27.55
C HIS A 655 31.44 7.82 27.75
N ASP A 656 31.46 6.56 28.18
CA ASP A 656 32.70 5.81 28.47
C ASP A 656 33.67 6.55 29.40
N GLY A 657 33.14 7.25 30.40
CA GLY A 657 33.90 8.04 31.35
C GLY A 657 34.45 9.38 30.82
N VAL A 658 34.19 9.70 29.54
CA VAL A 658 34.52 11.01 28.95
C VAL A 658 33.35 11.98 29.13
N ARG A 659 33.62 13.16 29.66
CA ARG A 659 32.64 14.21 29.88
C ARG A 659 32.77 15.35 28.90
N ALA A 660 31.66 15.72 28.27
CA ALA A 660 31.56 16.89 27.41
C ALA A 660 30.56 17.88 27.97
N THR A 661 30.96 19.10 28.26
CA THR A 661 30.07 20.15 28.69
C THR A 661 29.18 20.58 27.51
N VAL A 662 27.87 20.47 27.67
CA VAL A 662 26.88 20.88 26.67
C VAL A 662 26.57 22.37 26.83
N LEU A 663 26.18 22.81 28.04
CA LEU A 663 25.87 24.21 28.33
C LEU A 663 25.90 24.50 29.84
N SER A 664 25.96 25.78 30.22
CA SER A 664 25.79 26.24 31.59
C SER A 664 24.30 26.42 31.91
N LEU A 665 23.85 25.96 33.08
CA LEU A 665 22.45 26.15 33.53
C LEU A 665 22.06 27.62 33.68
N GLY A 666 22.99 28.48 34.08
CA GLY A 666 22.76 29.94 34.18
C GLY A 666 22.41 30.56 32.81
N ALA A 667 23.06 30.11 31.72
CA ALA A 667 22.73 30.55 30.37
C ALA A 667 21.39 29.97 29.88
N ALA A 668 21.11 28.69 30.20
CA ALA A 668 19.83 28.05 29.86
C ALA A 668 18.66 28.68 30.61
N ALA A 669 18.81 28.95 31.90
CA ALA A 669 17.76 29.55 32.73
C ALA A 669 17.37 30.96 32.26
N ALA A 670 18.32 31.75 31.77
CA ALA A 670 18.06 33.11 31.30
C ALA A 670 17.21 33.15 30.02
N THR A 671 17.34 32.13 29.16
CA THR A 671 16.69 32.10 27.84
C THR A 671 15.35 31.39 27.89
N VAL A 672 15.22 30.40 28.76
CA VAL A 672 14.00 29.59 28.90
C VAL A 672 13.00 30.22 29.89
N ALA A 673 13.46 31.15 30.74
CA ALA A 673 12.63 31.89 31.69
C ALA A 673 11.64 32.90 31.05
N ALA A 674 11.75 33.15 29.76
CA ALA A 674 10.78 33.99 29.03
C ALA A 674 9.37 33.36 28.95
N ASP A 675 9.27 32.01 29.06
CA ASP A 675 8.00 31.25 28.97
C ASP A 675 7.59 30.58 30.32
N GLY A 676 8.32 30.83 31.41
CA GLY A 676 8.09 30.20 32.71
C GLY A 676 9.24 29.28 33.16
N PRO A 677 9.20 28.72 34.38
CA PRO A 677 10.26 27.85 34.89
C PRO A 677 10.34 26.57 34.04
N VAL A 678 11.43 26.39 33.30
CA VAL A 678 11.68 25.14 32.59
C VAL A 678 12.00 24.04 33.57
N ASP A 679 11.28 22.93 33.43
CA ASP A 679 11.60 21.74 34.16
C ASP A 679 12.97 21.21 33.70
N LEU A 680 13.84 21.00 34.67
CA LEU A 680 15.20 20.51 34.42
C LEU A 680 15.17 19.15 33.70
N LEU A 681 14.22 18.30 34.01
CA LEU A 681 14.08 16.99 33.34
C LEU A 681 13.78 17.18 31.82
N ALA A 682 12.87 18.10 31.48
CA ALA A 682 12.57 18.40 30.07
C ALA A 682 13.79 18.88 29.30
N LEU A 683 14.57 19.79 29.90
CA LEU A 683 15.82 20.28 29.30
C LEU A 683 16.82 19.14 29.06
N LEU A 684 17.10 18.34 30.09
CA LEU A 684 18.06 17.25 30.02
C LEU A 684 17.60 16.17 29.02
N ALA A 685 16.30 15.86 29.01
CA ALA A 685 15.73 14.90 28.05
C ALA A 685 15.81 15.41 26.61
N ALA A 686 15.55 16.71 26.37
CA ALA A 686 15.69 17.30 25.05
C ALA A 686 17.16 17.26 24.56
N VAL A 687 18.10 17.60 25.44
CA VAL A 687 19.56 17.50 25.14
C VAL A 687 19.94 16.06 24.81
N ALA A 688 19.52 15.08 25.64
CA ALA A 688 19.82 13.66 25.42
C ALA A 688 19.20 13.17 24.12
N THR A 689 17.99 13.60 23.79
CA THR A 689 17.30 13.24 22.53
C THR A 689 18.00 13.87 21.32
N GLY A 690 18.43 15.12 21.40
CA GLY A 690 19.23 15.79 20.37
C GLY A 690 20.55 15.08 20.10
N ILE A 691 21.25 14.67 21.16
CA ILE A 691 22.49 13.85 21.05
C ILE A 691 22.18 12.50 20.43
N GLY A 692 21.10 11.84 20.84
CA GLY A 692 20.65 10.57 20.26
C GLY A 692 20.30 10.66 18.77
N LEU A 693 19.84 11.82 18.29
CA LEU A 693 19.63 12.13 16.85
C LEU A 693 20.94 12.46 16.13
N GLY A 694 22.06 12.61 16.85
CA GLY A 694 23.34 13.00 16.27
C GLY A 694 23.48 14.49 15.97
N LEU A 695 22.70 15.35 16.63
CA LEU A 695 22.82 16.80 16.45
C LEU A 695 24.17 17.31 16.97
N PRO A 696 24.82 18.23 16.24
CA PRO A 696 26.02 18.92 16.74
C PRO A 696 25.75 19.67 18.05
N LEU A 697 26.68 19.65 18.99
CA LEU A 697 26.52 20.35 20.27
C LEU A 697 26.27 21.86 20.10
N ASP A 698 26.83 22.48 19.05
CA ASP A 698 26.59 23.90 18.77
C ASP A 698 25.15 24.17 18.31
N ALA A 699 24.54 23.25 17.56
CA ALA A 699 23.12 23.34 17.20
C ALA A 699 22.22 23.15 18.43
N ILE A 700 22.57 22.20 19.32
CA ILE A 700 21.88 22.02 20.60
C ILE A 700 21.95 23.31 21.43
N ARG A 701 23.13 23.93 21.58
CA ARG A 701 23.29 25.21 22.30
C ARG A 701 22.49 26.33 21.67
N ALA A 702 22.59 26.49 20.34
CA ALA A 702 21.88 27.53 19.60
C ALA A 702 20.36 27.39 19.70
N GLY A 703 19.82 26.17 19.59
CA GLY A 703 18.39 25.90 19.74
C GLY A 703 17.85 26.20 21.14
N LEU A 704 18.70 26.04 22.17
CA LEU A 704 18.36 26.41 23.54
C LEU A 704 18.56 27.90 23.83
N ALA A 705 19.30 28.63 23.02
CA ALA A 705 19.56 30.07 23.17
C ALA A 705 18.58 30.96 22.38
N THR A 706 17.76 30.41 21.48
CA THR A 706 16.82 31.19 20.65
C THR A 706 15.55 31.57 21.41
N ASP A 707 15.05 32.80 21.17
CA ASP A 707 13.73 33.26 21.65
C ASP A 707 12.63 32.28 21.22
N PRO A 708 11.71 31.91 22.13
CA PRO A 708 10.60 30.98 21.83
C PRO A 708 9.70 31.38 20.66
N ARG A 709 9.71 32.63 20.23
CA ARG A 709 8.82 33.10 19.18
C ARG A 709 9.34 32.78 17.78
N PRO A 710 8.52 32.15 16.91
CA PRO A 710 8.86 32.02 15.50
C PRO A 710 8.99 33.41 14.87
N ALA A 711 10.06 33.65 14.08
CA ALA A 711 10.22 34.86 13.30
C ALA A 711 9.04 34.99 12.34
N GLY A 712 8.16 36.00 12.56
CA GLY A 712 7.09 36.31 11.63
C GLY A 712 5.66 36.39 12.17
N LEU A 713 5.42 36.18 13.49
CA LEU A 713 4.11 36.54 14.05
C LEU A 713 4.08 38.03 14.44
N PRO A 714 3.07 38.80 13.95
CA PRO A 714 2.85 40.14 14.49
C PRO A 714 2.57 40.04 15.99
N ALA A 715 3.12 40.93 16.78
CA ALA A 715 2.76 41.06 18.19
C ALA A 715 1.24 41.23 18.29
N ALA A 716 0.60 40.35 19.11
CA ALA A 716 -0.83 40.42 19.37
C ALA A 716 -1.21 41.71 20.04
#